data_582c2d03f9e74e2bd55d9569b6b5c00a
#
_entry.id   582c2d03f9e74e2bd55d9569b6b5c00a
#
_cell.length_a   1.000
_cell.length_b   1.000
_cell.length_c   1.000
_cell.angle_alpha   90.00
_cell.angle_beta   90.00
_cell.angle_gamma   90.00
#
_symmetry.space_group_name_H-M   'P 1'
#
loop_
_entity.id
_entity.type
_entity.pdbx_description
1 polymer ?
#
loop_
_entity_poly.entity_id
_entity_poly.type
_entity_poly.pdbx_seq_one_letter_code
_entity_poly.pdbx_strand_id
1 'polypeptide(L)'
;MNIDVTKQEDNVSTTTPTKAPHGDLSGGHQPAGRVGGGLFDPKQLLKSFPDAMKKLDPRVMVKSPVMFVVLIGSVVTTVLALKDPGDWFGWAIAVWLWLTTIFANLAEAVAEGRGKAQADTLRKAKTDTVARRLVGKNEERVPGTELKIGDLVVCEAGDVIPGDGDVVEGVASVDESAITGESAPVIRESGGDRSAVTGGTKVLSDRIVIKITTKPGETFIDRMINLVEGAARQKTPNEIALNILLASLTIVFLLAVVTLKPFAIYAGADEQTSMIVLTALLVCLIPTTIGALLSAIGIAGMDRLVQRNVLAMSGRAVEAAGDVSTLLLDKTGTITLGNRQASEFVPVRGTTESEVADAAQLSSLADETPEGRSIVVLAKEKYGLRERHQGELSHATWIEFTAQTRMSGVDVDGKQTRKGAAGSVIAWVTENGGTVADDADTLANKISEAGGTPLLVAVKDDKGARVLGVIHLKDVVKEGMRERFDELRRMGIKTVMITGDNPLTAKAIAEEAGVDDFLAEATPEDKMALIKREQAGGKLVAMTGDGTNDAPALAQADVGVAMNTGTSAAKEAGNMVDLDSNPTKLIEIVEIGKQLLITRGALTTFSIANDVAKYFAIIPAMFTVAYPSLDKLNIMGLASPESAILSAVVFNALVIIALVPLALKGVQYRPTSADKMLRRNLGIYGLGGLIAPFIGIKIIDLIISLIPGIG
;
A
#
# COMPACT_ATOMS: atom_id res chain seq x y z
N MET A 1 -79.10 21.20 -25.46
CA MET A 1 -77.90 21.99 -25.81
C MET A 1 -76.77 21.28 -25.09
N ASN A 2 -76.05 20.44 -25.86
CA ASN A 2 -74.96 19.55 -25.36
C ASN A 2 -73.74 20.35 -24.99
N ILE A 3 -73.17 20.08 -23.85
CA ILE A 3 -71.77 20.37 -23.55
C ILE A 3 -71.13 19.12 -23.01
N ASP A 4 -70.21 18.62 -23.80
CA ASP A 4 -69.35 17.47 -23.60
C ASP A 4 -68.35 17.72 -22.48
N VAL A 5 -68.22 16.76 -21.52
CA VAL A 5 -67.21 16.80 -20.48
C VAL A 5 -66.32 15.56 -20.71
N THR A 6 -65.18 15.85 -21.36
CA THR A 6 -64.10 14.89 -21.54
C THR A 6 -63.43 14.53 -20.21
N LYS A 7 -63.43 13.23 -19.88
CA LYS A 7 -62.69 12.61 -18.79
C LYS A 7 -61.18 12.77 -18.97
N GLN A 8 -60.53 13.31 -17.98
CA GLN A 8 -59.10 13.23 -17.78
C GLN A 8 -58.83 12.02 -16.84
N GLU A 9 -58.24 10.97 -17.37
CA GLU A 9 -57.81 9.81 -16.62
C GLU A 9 -56.46 10.11 -15.97
N ASP A 10 -56.41 10.18 -14.65
CA ASP A 10 -55.18 10.23 -13.86
C ASP A 10 -54.49 8.88 -13.90
N ASN A 11 -53.36 8.82 -14.58
CA ASN A 11 -52.43 7.69 -14.61
C ASN A 11 -51.63 7.66 -13.30
N VAL A 12 -52.08 6.93 -12.30
CA VAL A 12 -51.30 6.57 -11.12
C VAL A 12 -50.31 5.49 -11.53
N SER A 13 -49.07 5.90 -11.81
CA SER A 13 -47.94 5.01 -12.01
C SER A 13 -47.53 4.39 -10.68
N THR A 14 -47.83 3.13 -10.48
CA THR A 14 -47.28 2.29 -9.42
C THR A 14 -45.83 2.00 -9.72
N THR A 15 -44.92 2.82 -9.15
CA THR A 15 -43.49 2.50 -9.13
C THR A 15 -43.22 1.45 -8.06
N THR A 16 -42.96 0.23 -8.49
CA THR A 16 -42.30 -0.82 -7.70
C THR A 16 -40.97 -0.29 -7.19
N PRO A 17 -40.60 -0.51 -5.92
CA PRO A 17 -39.26 -0.07 -5.44
C PRO A 17 -38.18 -0.87 -6.16
N THR A 18 -37.44 -0.20 -7.00
CA THR A 18 -36.24 -0.72 -7.63
C THR A 18 -35.24 -1.03 -6.54
N LYS A 19 -34.87 -2.30 -6.44
CA LYS A 19 -33.76 -2.81 -5.63
C LYS A 19 -32.54 -1.93 -5.90
N ALA A 20 -32.01 -1.28 -4.87
CA ALA A 20 -30.78 -0.52 -4.98
C ALA A 20 -29.69 -1.42 -5.58
N PRO A 21 -28.90 -0.93 -6.54
CA PRO A 21 -27.80 -1.71 -7.07
C PRO A 21 -26.82 -1.97 -5.92
N HIS A 22 -26.44 -3.23 -5.74
CA HIS A 22 -25.31 -3.60 -4.91
C HIS A 22 -24.13 -2.74 -5.34
N GLY A 23 -23.72 -1.80 -4.49
CA GLY A 23 -22.54 -1.01 -4.69
C GLY A 23 -21.36 -1.96 -4.80
N ASP A 24 -20.77 -1.94 -5.97
CA ASP A 24 -19.51 -2.61 -6.24
C ASP A 24 -18.46 -2.00 -5.31
N LEU A 25 -18.07 -2.71 -4.25
CA LEU A 25 -17.02 -2.31 -3.30
C LEU A 25 -15.63 -2.25 -3.96
N SER A 26 -15.57 -2.42 -5.29
CA SER A 26 -14.43 -2.06 -6.14
C SER A 26 -14.38 -0.58 -6.50
N GLY A 27 -15.19 0.27 -5.87
CA GLY A 27 -15.13 1.72 -5.98
C GLY A 27 -13.77 2.25 -5.56
N GLY A 28 -12.77 1.97 -6.39
CA GLY A 28 -11.47 2.59 -6.31
C GLY A 28 -11.65 4.09 -6.37
N HIS A 29 -11.47 4.77 -5.25
CA HIS A 29 -11.27 6.20 -5.21
C HIS A 29 -10.18 6.54 -6.22
N GLN A 30 -10.53 7.34 -7.22
CA GLN A 30 -9.54 7.83 -8.17
C GLN A 30 -8.72 8.90 -7.44
N PRO A 31 -7.44 8.67 -7.14
CA PRO A 31 -6.60 9.74 -6.63
C PRO A 31 -6.56 10.84 -7.70
N ALA A 32 -6.72 12.08 -7.27
CA ALA A 32 -6.55 13.25 -8.10
C ALA A 32 -5.15 13.19 -8.72
N GLY A 33 -5.08 13.04 -10.06
CA GLY A 33 -3.82 13.04 -10.80
C GLY A 33 -3.33 11.68 -11.29
N ARG A 34 -4.23 10.78 -11.73
CA ARG A 34 -3.77 9.68 -12.60
C ARG A 34 -3.00 10.27 -13.76
N VAL A 35 -1.69 10.00 -13.80
CA VAL A 35 -0.93 10.13 -15.05
C VAL A 35 -1.55 9.12 -16.02
N GLY A 36 -2.54 9.56 -16.76
CA GLY A 36 -3.35 8.77 -17.69
C GLY A 36 -2.58 8.55 -19.01
N GLY A 37 -1.46 7.83 -18.92
CA GLY A 37 -0.74 7.35 -20.09
C GLY A 37 -0.69 5.83 -20.05
N GLY A 38 -1.06 5.16 -21.15
CA GLY A 38 -0.84 3.72 -21.31
C GLY A 38 0.64 3.37 -21.10
N LEU A 39 0.96 2.09 -20.85
CA LEU A 39 2.33 1.62 -20.61
C LEU A 39 3.33 1.99 -21.71
N PHE A 40 2.86 2.23 -22.93
CA PHE A 40 3.59 2.69 -24.10
C PHE A 40 3.11 4.07 -24.56
N ASP A 41 2.87 5.02 -23.63
CA ASP A 41 2.62 6.41 -24.02
C ASP A 41 3.88 6.92 -24.76
N PRO A 42 3.78 7.27 -26.05
CA PRO A 42 4.92 7.75 -26.84
C PRO A 42 5.58 8.98 -26.22
N LYS A 43 4.81 9.84 -25.53
CA LYS A 43 5.34 11.02 -24.84
C LYS A 43 6.22 10.63 -23.66
N GLN A 44 5.84 9.60 -22.90
CA GLN A 44 6.62 9.11 -21.75
C GLN A 44 7.88 8.41 -22.22
N LEU A 45 7.79 7.58 -23.28
CA LEU A 45 8.95 6.92 -23.90
C LEU A 45 9.96 7.97 -24.39
N LEU A 46 9.50 8.99 -25.11
CA LEU A 46 10.37 10.06 -25.62
C LEU A 46 11.02 10.86 -24.49
N LYS A 47 10.26 11.13 -23.41
CA LYS A 47 10.78 11.83 -22.21
C LYS A 47 11.84 11.01 -21.46
N SER A 48 11.70 9.67 -21.41
CA SER A 48 12.62 8.77 -20.73
C SER A 48 13.86 8.40 -21.57
N PHE A 49 13.83 8.65 -22.88
CA PHE A 49 14.93 8.28 -23.79
C PHE A 49 16.29 8.93 -23.45
N PRO A 50 16.37 10.24 -23.10
CA PRO A 50 17.64 10.84 -22.71
C PRO A 50 18.24 10.19 -21.45
N ASP A 51 17.41 9.80 -20.48
CA ASP A 51 17.85 9.12 -19.27
C ASP A 51 18.34 7.70 -19.59
N ALA A 52 17.68 6.99 -20.50
CA ALA A 52 18.13 5.69 -20.99
C ALA A 52 19.52 5.78 -21.66
N MET A 53 19.76 6.84 -22.42
CA MET A 53 21.09 7.07 -23.06
C MET A 53 22.18 7.39 -22.03
N LYS A 54 21.89 8.17 -21.00
CA LYS A 54 22.85 8.40 -19.90
C LYS A 54 23.24 7.13 -19.16
N LYS A 55 22.34 6.14 -19.07
CA LYS A 55 22.59 4.84 -18.44
C LYS A 55 23.55 3.95 -19.25
N LEU A 56 23.89 4.30 -20.49
CA LEU A 56 24.93 3.61 -21.25
C LEU A 56 26.33 3.87 -20.70
N ASP A 57 26.54 4.76 -19.75
CA ASP A 57 27.81 4.95 -19.05
C ASP A 57 28.28 3.62 -18.44
N PRO A 58 29.47 3.11 -18.81
CA PRO A 58 30.01 1.86 -18.27
C PRO A 58 30.06 1.80 -16.75
N ARG A 59 30.25 2.97 -16.08
CA ARG A 59 30.25 3.07 -14.61
C ARG A 59 28.90 2.77 -13.99
N VAL A 60 27.81 3.04 -14.71
CA VAL A 60 26.44 2.71 -14.30
C VAL A 60 26.14 1.25 -14.64
N MET A 61 26.49 0.84 -15.85
CA MET A 61 26.20 -0.51 -16.38
C MET A 61 26.90 -1.62 -15.61
N VAL A 62 28.10 -1.38 -15.03
CA VAL A 62 28.84 -2.38 -14.22
C VAL A 62 28.03 -2.89 -13.02
N LYS A 63 27.05 -2.12 -12.55
CA LYS A 63 26.14 -2.54 -11.46
C LYS A 63 25.16 -3.66 -11.88
N SER A 64 25.02 -3.90 -13.20
CA SER A 64 24.23 -4.97 -13.80
C SER A 64 25.16 -5.84 -14.68
N PRO A 65 25.78 -6.92 -14.12
CA PRO A 65 26.85 -7.67 -14.79
C PRO A 65 26.45 -8.20 -16.16
N VAL A 66 25.21 -8.70 -16.29
CA VAL A 66 24.68 -9.23 -17.57
C VAL A 66 24.65 -8.13 -18.63
N MET A 67 24.04 -6.98 -18.32
CA MET A 67 23.92 -5.89 -19.28
C MET A 67 25.26 -5.22 -19.60
N PHE A 68 26.20 -5.26 -18.66
CA PHE A 68 27.56 -4.80 -18.88
C PHE A 68 28.30 -5.68 -19.95
N VAL A 69 28.10 -6.99 -19.88
CA VAL A 69 28.66 -7.91 -20.91
C VAL A 69 28.04 -7.66 -22.29
N VAL A 70 26.71 -7.39 -22.34
CA VAL A 70 26.03 -7.01 -23.60
C VAL A 70 26.61 -5.70 -24.16
N LEU A 71 26.85 -4.70 -23.31
CA LEU A 71 27.48 -3.44 -23.73
C LEU A 71 28.87 -3.65 -24.30
N ILE A 72 29.72 -4.47 -23.65
CA ILE A 72 31.04 -4.83 -24.16
C ILE A 72 30.90 -5.54 -25.51
N GLY A 73 29.96 -6.50 -25.61
CA GLY A 73 29.65 -7.19 -26.85
C GLY A 73 29.24 -6.24 -27.98
N SER A 74 28.42 -5.24 -27.69
CA SER A 74 28.02 -4.21 -28.66
C SER A 74 29.21 -3.40 -29.17
N VAL A 75 30.12 -3.02 -28.29
CA VAL A 75 31.35 -2.30 -28.66
C VAL A 75 32.28 -3.18 -29.50
N VAL A 76 32.52 -4.41 -29.07
CA VAL A 76 33.39 -5.38 -29.77
C VAL A 76 32.86 -5.65 -31.19
N THR A 77 31.57 -5.95 -31.34
CA THR A 77 30.97 -6.20 -32.65
C THR A 77 31.00 -4.96 -33.54
N THR A 78 30.81 -3.77 -32.99
CA THR A 78 30.97 -2.53 -33.76
C THR A 78 32.39 -2.33 -34.27
N VAL A 79 33.40 -2.56 -33.42
CA VAL A 79 34.82 -2.45 -33.82
C VAL A 79 35.15 -3.48 -34.91
N LEU A 80 34.60 -4.69 -34.82
CA LEU A 80 34.83 -5.73 -35.85
C LEU A 80 34.13 -5.38 -37.16
N ALA A 81 32.89 -4.90 -37.13
CA ALA A 81 32.16 -4.43 -38.31
C ALA A 81 32.83 -3.22 -38.98
N LEU A 82 33.50 -2.35 -38.23
CA LEU A 82 34.30 -1.23 -38.78
C LEU A 82 35.58 -1.70 -39.49
N LYS A 83 36.14 -2.85 -39.09
CA LYS A 83 37.29 -3.44 -39.76
C LYS A 83 36.95 -4.09 -41.10
N ASP A 84 35.74 -4.60 -41.23
CA ASP A 84 35.16 -5.11 -42.45
C ASP A 84 33.82 -4.45 -42.77
N PRO A 85 33.83 -3.24 -43.36
CA PRO A 85 32.61 -2.49 -43.63
C PRO A 85 31.62 -3.16 -44.58
N GLY A 86 32.09 -4.16 -45.36
CA GLY A 86 31.26 -4.95 -46.27
C GLY A 86 30.48 -6.08 -45.60
N ASP A 87 30.82 -6.43 -44.35
CA ASP A 87 30.11 -7.46 -43.58
C ASP A 87 28.75 -6.91 -43.03
N TRP A 88 27.71 -7.07 -43.84
CA TRP A 88 26.35 -6.67 -43.44
C TRP A 88 25.86 -7.44 -42.19
N PHE A 89 26.27 -8.74 -42.03
CA PHE A 89 25.86 -9.54 -40.88
C PHE A 89 26.44 -8.99 -39.58
N GLY A 90 27.75 -8.63 -39.60
CA GLY A 90 28.39 -7.98 -38.46
C GLY A 90 27.72 -6.68 -38.06
N TRP A 91 27.34 -5.85 -39.03
CA TRP A 91 26.57 -4.62 -38.76
C TRP A 91 25.19 -4.90 -38.21
N ALA A 92 24.45 -5.88 -38.73
CA ALA A 92 23.14 -6.26 -38.23
C ALA A 92 23.23 -6.72 -36.77
N ILE A 93 24.18 -7.57 -36.42
CA ILE A 93 24.41 -8.01 -35.03
C ILE A 93 24.75 -6.82 -34.12
N ALA A 94 25.68 -5.94 -34.53
CA ALA A 94 26.07 -4.78 -33.75
C ALA A 94 24.86 -3.87 -33.44
N VAL A 95 24.06 -3.53 -34.46
CA VAL A 95 22.86 -2.71 -34.31
C VAL A 95 21.87 -3.34 -33.31
N TRP A 96 21.58 -4.63 -33.45
CA TRP A 96 20.63 -5.28 -32.56
C TRP A 96 21.14 -5.45 -31.12
N LEU A 97 22.45 -5.60 -30.92
CA LEU A 97 23.03 -5.59 -29.57
C LEU A 97 22.93 -4.21 -28.90
N TRP A 98 23.18 -3.13 -29.67
CA TRP A 98 22.93 -1.75 -29.16
C TRP A 98 21.47 -1.54 -28.84
N LEU A 99 20.53 -1.97 -29.70
CA LEU A 99 19.10 -1.89 -29.45
C LEU A 99 18.72 -2.68 -28.20
N THR A 100 19.26 -3.87 -27.98
CA THR A 100 19.04 -4.67 -26.76
C THR A 100 19.43 -3.89 -25.52
N THR A 101 20.60 -3.25 -25.52
CA THR A 101 21.09 -2.45 -24.40
C THR A 101 20.23 -1.20 -24.17
N ILE A 102 19.85 -0.51 -25.25
CA ILE A 102 19.00 0.67 -25.19
C ILE A 102 17.59 0.32 -24.68
N PHE A 103 17.00 -0.78 -25.15
CA PHE A 103 15.67 -1.21 -24.70
C PHE A 103 15.64 -1.61 -23.22
N ALA A 104 16.70 -2.27 -22.74
CA ALA A 104 16.87 -2.58 -21.33
C ALA A 104 16.92 -1.31 -20.46
N ASN A 105 17.77 -0.35 -20.84
CA ASN A 105 17.89 0.91 -20.14
C ASN A 105 16.60 1.75 -20.24
N LEU A 106 15.90 1.70 -21.38
CA LEU A 106 14.62 2.40 -21.56
C LEU A 106 13.53 1.83 -20.65
N ALA A 107 13.46 0.51 -20.49
CA ALA A 107 12.51 -0.13 -19.56
C ALA A 107 12.72 0.34 -18.14
N GLU A 108 13.96 0.44 -17.68
CA GLU A 108 14.30 0.96 -16.35
C GLU A 108 14.02 2.46 -16.25
N ALA A 109 14.39 3.27 -17.25
CA ALA A 109 14.15 4.72 -17.27
C ALA A 109 12.65 5.07 -17.28
N VAL A 110 11.82 4.27 -17.95
CA VAL A 110 10.35 4.43 -17.94
C VAL A 110 9.78 4.14 -16.55
N ALA A 111 10.27 3.09 -15.88
CA ALA A 111 9.88 2.78 -14.51
C ALA A 111 10.24 3.93 -13.55
N GLU A 112 11.46 4.46 -13.63
CA GLU A 112 11.92 5.61 -12.83
C GLU A 112 11.17 6.90 -13.17
N GLY A 113 10.85 7.12 -14.44
CA GLY A 113 10.16 8.33 -14.92
C GLY A 113 8.76 8.51 -14.32
N ARG A 114 8.09 7.40 -13.97
CA ARG A 114 6.80 7.44 -13.25
C ARG A 114 6.97 7.97 -11.84
N GLY A 115 7.98 7.49 -11.12
CA GLY A 115 8.31 8.00 -9.80
C GLY A 115 8.65 9.49 -9.83
N LYS A 116 9.49 9.93 -10.79
CA LYS A 116 9.83 11.38 -10.94
C LYS A 116 8.61 12.26 -11.17
N ALA A 117 7.63 11.81 -11.94
CA ALA A 117 6.40 12.58 -12.18
C ALA A 117 5.57 12.77 -10.90
N GLN A 118 5.54 11.80 -10.00
CA GLN A 118 4.91 11.92 -8.68
C GLN A 118 5.71 12.86 -7.76
N ALA A 119 7.04 12.73 -7.74
CA ALA A 119 7.91 13.63 -6.99
C ALA A 119 7.75 15.10 -7.42
N ASP A 120 7.61 15.36 -8.71
CA ASP A 120 7.35 16.71 -9.23
C ASP A 120 6.00 17.27 -8.74
N THR A 121 4.99 16.42 -8.57
CA THR A 121 3.69 16.83 -8.01
C THR A 121 3.84 17.21 -6.52
N LEU A 122 4.57 16.41 -5.75
CA LEU A 122 4.87 16.69 -4.34
C LEU A 122 5.73 17.96 -4.19
N ARG A 123 6.71 18.18 -5.07
CA ARG A 123 7.51 19.42 -5.06
C ARG A 123 6.69 20.67 -5.31
N LYS A 124 5.69 20.59 -6.18
CA LYS A 124 4.79 21.72 -6.44
C LYS A 124 3.89 22.05 -5.26
N ALA A 125 3.58 21.05 -4.44
CA ALA A 125 2.85 21.25 -3.18
C ALA A 125 3.73 21.87 -2.07
N LYS A 126 5.07 21.75 -2.19
CA LYS A 126 6.02 22.38 -1.28
C LYS A 126 6.18 23.85 -1.65
N THR A 127 5.47 24.73 -0.96
CA THR A 127 5.59 26.20 -1.09
C THR A 127 6.62 26.71 -0.09
N ASP A 128 7.40 27.73 -0.46
CA ASP A 128 8.24 28.49 0.50
C ASP A 128 7.31 29.20 1.47
N THR A 129 7.18 28.65 2.67
CA THR A 129 6.28 29.15 3.71
C THR A 129 6.98 30.11 4.63
N VAL A 130 6.30 31.18 5.03
CA VAL A 130 6.73 32.08 6.11
C VAL A 130 6.16 31.54 7.41
N ALA A 131 7.01 31.19 8.35
CA ALA A 131 6.63 30.69 9.67
C ALA A 131 6.48 31.86 10.68
N ARG A 132 5.48 31.77 11.54
CA ARG A 132 5.33 32.64 12.71
C ARG A 132 5.93 31.93 13.94
N ARG A 133 7.24 32.16 14.19
CA ARG A 133 7.96 31.57 15.29
C ARG A 133 7.65 32.29 16.60
N LEU A 134 7.33 31.54 17.65
CA LEU A 134 7.05 32.07 18.97
C LEU A 134 8.34 32.17 19.78
N VAL A 135 8.73 33.42 20.12
CA VAL A 135 9.89 33.71 20.98
C VAL A 135 9.37 34.38 22.28
N GLY A 136 9.23 33.55 23.31
CA GLY A 136 8.54 33.97 24.56
C GLY A 136 7.07 34.26 24.32
N LYS A 137 6.63 35.52 24.37
CA LYS A 137 5.25 35.94 24.09
C LYS A 137 5.08 36.64 22.74
N ASN A 138 6.19 36.84 22.00
CA ASN A 138 6.17 37.56 20.75
C ASN A 138 6.26 36.60 19.54
N GLU A 139 5.55 36.92 18.47
CA GLU A 139 5.62 36.20 17.19
C GLU A 139 6.65 36.91 16.28
N GLU A 140 7.60 36.14 15.75
CA GLU A 140 8.59 36.58 14.78
C GLU A 140 8.32 35.85 13.44
N ARG A 141 8.28 36.60 12.34
CA ARG A 141 8.15 36.03 11.00
C ARG A 141 9.52 35.63 10.46
N VAL A 142 9.72 34.35 10.21
CA VAL A 142 10.95 33.78 9.66
C VAL A 142 10.63 32.90 8.44
N PRO A 143 11.55 32.77 7.48
CA PRO A 143 11.40 31.76 6.43
C PRO A 143 11.31 30.34 7.05
N GLY A 144 10.44 29.48 6.52
CA GLY A 144 10.31 28.10 7.02
C GLY A 144 11.63 27.30 6.93
N THR A 145 12.54 27.70 6.03
CA THR A 145 13.88 27.12 5.88
C THR A 145 14.85 27.47 7.03
N GLU A 146 14.53 28.42 7.89
CA GLU A 146 15.36 28.83 9.04
C GLU A 146 14.89 28.19 10.36
N LEU A 147 13.78 27.43 10.32
CA LEU A 147 13.27 26.74 11.51
C LEU A 147 14.25 25.68 12.02
N LYS A 148 14.29 25.53 13.34
CA LYS A 148 15.12 24.55 14.04
C LYS A 148 14.24 23.58 14.82
N ILE A 149 14.74 22.39 15.06
CA ILE A 149 14.08 21.42 15.94
C ILE A 149 13.87 22.05 17.32
N GLY A 150 12.63 22.00 17.81
CA GLY A 150 12.22 22.58 19.08
C GLY A 150 11.62 23.99 18.98
N ASP A 151 11.71 24.67 17.82
CA ASP A 151 11.03 25.94 17.61
C ASP A 151 9.51 25.77 17.73
N LEU A 152 8.86 26.74 18.35
CA LEU A 152 7.40 26.81 18.44
C LEU A 152 6.88 27.72 17.33
N VAL A 153 5.90 27.23 16.57
CA VAL A 153 5.30 27.97 15.45
C VAL A 153 3.79 28.04 15.63
N VAL A 154 3.23 29.24 15.42
CA VAL A 154 1.80 29.49 15.46
C VAL A 154 1.22 29.36 14.07
N CYS A 155 0.16 28.57 13.92
CA CYS A 155 -0.63 28.47 12.70
C CYS A 155 -2.11 28.70 13.00
N GLU A 156 -2.80 29.45 12.16
CA GLU A 156 -4.21 29.80 12.24
C GLU A 156 -4.94 29.40 10.96
N ALA A 157 -6.26 29.48 10.98
CA ALA A 157 -7.09 29.17 9.81
C ALA A 157 -6.61 29.91 8.55
N GLY A 158 -6.26 29.15 7.50
CA GLY A 158 -5.73 29.67 6.26
C GLY A 158 -4.21 29.56 6.12
N ASP A 159 -3.47 29.35 7.21
CA ASP A 159 -2.01 29.21 7.18
C ASP A 159 -1.61 27.83 6.64
N VAL A 160 -0.45 27.80 5.98
CA VAL A 160 0.24 26.55 5.60
C VAL A 160 1.25 26.22 6.70
N ILE A 161 1.22 24.99 7.18
CA ILE A 161 2.14 24.49 8.21
C ILE A 161 3.54 24.46 7.63
N PRO A 162 4.53 25.16 8.27
CA PRO A 162 5.82 25.42 7.65
C PRO A 162 6.84 24.27 7.78
N GLY A 163 6.56 23.27 8.61
CA GLY A 163 7.45 22.13 8.85
C GLY A 163 6.75 21.04 9.63
N ASP A 164 7.35 19.85 9.68
CA ASP A 164 6.80 18.74 10.45
C ASP A 164 6.98 18.98 11.94
N GLY A 165 5.98 18.64 12.72
CA GLY A 165 5.99 18.86 14.17
C GLY A 165 4.84 18.20 14.90
N ASP A 166 4.77 18.47 16.20
CA ASP A 166 3.68 18.04 17.06
C ASP A 166 2.92 19.25 17.60
N VAL A 167 1.59 19.19 17.57
CA VAL A 167 0.73 20.20 18.18
C VAL A 167 0.91 20.13 19.70
N VAL A 168 1.35 21.23 20.30
CA VAL A 168 1.57 21.35 21.75
C VAL A 168 0.49 22.18 22.44
N GLU A 169 -0.26 22.98 21.68
CA GLU A 169 -1.39 23.79 22.20
C GLU A 169 -2.45 23.94 21.11
N GLY A 170 -3.71 23.78 21.48
CA GLY A 170 -4.88 23.99 20.61
C GLY A 170 -5.36 22.72 19.89
N VAL A 171 -6.43 22.92 19.12
CA VAL A 171 -7.07 21.91 18.26
C VAL A 171 -7.46 22.60 16.96
N ALA A 172 -7.27 21.95 15.82
CA ALA A 172 -7.65 22.50 14.51
C ALA A 172 -8.00 21.41 13.49
N SER A 173 -8.84 21.77 12.52
CA SER A 173 -9.02 20.98 11.31
C SER A 173 -7.93 21.32 10.31
N VAL A 174 -7.26 20.30 9.77
CA VAL A 174 -6.14 20.44 8.82
C VAL A 174 -6.50 19.73 7.52
N ASP A 175 -6.32 20.41 6.40
CA ASP A 175 -6.41 19.84 5.06
C ASP A 175 -5.07 19.21 4.68
N GLU A 176 -5.06 17.90 4.62
CA GLU A 176 -3.89 17.09 4.22
C GLU A 176 -4.01 16.56 2.78
N SER A 177 -4.99 17.02 2.03
CA SER A 177 -5.29 16.52 0.66
C SER A 177 -4.11 16.62 -0.31
N ALA A 178 -3.24 17.61 -0.12
CA ALA A 178 -2.01 17.76 -0.92
C ALA A 178 -1.02 16.58 -0.74
N ILE A 179 -1.11 15.86 0.38
CA ILE A 179 -0.25 14.73 0.73
C ILE A 179 -0.99 13.41 0.56
N THR A 180 -2.19 13.32 1.14
CA THR A 180 -2.98 12.08 1.19
C THR A 180 -3.86 11.87 -0.03
N GLY A 181 -4.20 12.94 -0.74
CA GLY A 181 -5.23 12.94 -1.79
C GLY A 181 -6.67 12.89 -1.25
N GLU A 182 -6.86 12.79 0.06
CA GLU A 182 -8.16 12.75 0.72
C GLU A 182 -8.69 14.18 0.94
N SER A 183 -9.93 14.43 0.52
CA SER A 183 -10.55 15.76 0.66
C SER A 183 -11.14 16.02 2.05
N ALA A 184 -11.24 15.00 2.89
CA ALA A 184 -11.79 15.14 4.23
C ALA A 184 -10.73 15.74 5.19
N PRO A 185 -11.07 16.85 5.91
CA PRO A 185 -10.15 17.42 6.88
C PRO A 185 -9.89 16.49 8.05
N VAL A 186 -8.67 16.52 8.57
CA VAL A 186 -8.25 15.74 9.74
C VAL A 186 -8.16 16.65 10.95
N ILE A 187 -8.68 16.21 12.10
CA ILE A 187 -8.55 16.94 13.37
C ILE A 187 -7.16 16.66 13.95
N ARG A 188 -6.41 17.74 14.26
CA ARG A 188 -5.12 17.74 14.93
C ARG A 188 -5.24 18.47 16.26
N GLU A 189 -4.75 17.86 17.34
CA GLU A 189 -4.93 18.36 18.72
C GLU A 189 -3.68 18.16 19.58
N SER A 190 -3.54 18.98 20.60
CA SER A 190 -2.44 18.86 21.55
C SER A 190 -2.68 17.69 22.51
N GLY A 191 -1.67 16.84 22.65
CA GLY A 191 -1.70 15.70 23.58
C GLY A 191 -2.46 14.50 23.01
N GLY A 192 -1.81 13.35 22.94
CA GLY A 192 -2.38 12.13 22.38
C GLY A 192 -1.84 11.79 20.99
N ASP A 193 -2.50 10.82 20.35
CA ASP A 193 -2.02 10.21 19.11
C ASP A 193 -2.30 11.05 17.85
N ARG A 194 -3.03 12.18 17.97
CA ARG A 194 -3.38 13.06 16.86
C ARG A 194 -2.57 14.36 16.82
N SER A 195 -1.46 14.41 17.55
CA SER A 195 -0.64 15.63 17.65
C SER A 195 0.24 15.90 16.44
N ALA A 196 0.65 14.89 15.70
CA ALA A 196 1.58 15.05 14.60
C ALA A 196 0.97 15.80 13.41
N VAL A 197 1.70 16.81 12.90
CA VAL A 197 1.35 17.57 11.70
C VAL A 197 2.49 17.53 10.68
N THR A 198 2.13 17.64 9.41
CA THR A 198 3.08 17.58 8.31
C THR A 198 3.20 18.94 7.62
N GLY A 199 4.42 19.38 7.36
CA GLY A 199 4.70 20.61 6.63
C GLY A 199 4.09 20.60 5.23
N GLY A 200 3.54 21.75 4.79
CA GLY A 200 2.86 21.87 3.49
C GLY A 200 1.36 21.61 3.54
N THR A 201 0.81 21.14 4.65
CA THR A 201 -0.64 21.00 4.87
C THR A 201 -1.26 22.32 5.32
N LYS A 202 -2.58 22.49 5.18
CA LYS A 202 -3.25 23.76 5.43
C LYS A 202 -4.20 23.69 6.62
N VAL A 203 -4.07 24.62 7.56
CA VAL A 203 -5.01 24.77 8.68
C VAL A 203 -6.32 25.36 8.17
N LEU A 204 -7.45 24.71 8.46
CA LEU A 204 -8.78 25.15 8.01
C LEU A 204 -9.57 25.89 9.10
N SER A 205 -9.36 25.53 10.37
CA SER A 205 -10.05 26.15 11.51
C SER A 205 -9.09 26.40 12.66
N ASP A 206 -9.47 27.34 13.53
CA ASP A 206 -8.85 27.61 14.83
C ASP A 206 -7.35 27.95 14.80
N ARG A 207 -6.71 27.90 15.96
CA ARG A 207 -5.29 28.24 16.19
C ARG A 207 -4.60 27.08 16.89
N ILE A 208 -3.45 26.69 16.37
CA ILE A 208 -2.57 25.67 16.97
C ILE A 208 -1.16 26.20 17.14
N VAL A 209 -0.46 25.72 18.16
CA VAL A 209 0.99 25.90 18.33
C VAL A 209 1.67 24.57 18.06
N ILE A 210 2.62 24.59 17.15
CA ILE A 210 3.33 23.41 16.67
C ILE A 210 4.77 23.50 17.14
N LYS A 211 5.28 22.43 17.75
CA LYS A 211 6.71 22.25 18.04
C LYS A 211 7.36 21.53 16.88
N ILE A 212 8.31 22.17 16.21
CA ILE A 212 9.02 21.59 15.07
C ILE A 212 9.89 20.40 15.52
N THR A 213 9.75 19.27 14.83
CA THR A 213 10.46 18.02 15.13
C THR A 213 11.51 17.65 14.08
N THR A 214 11.46 18.23 12.87
CA THR A 214 12.37 17.91 11.77
C THR A 214 13.12 19.15 11.26
N LYS A 215 14.29 18.93 10.66
CA LYS A 215 15.02 20.00 9.98
C LYS A 215 14.46 20.29 8.60
N PRO A 216 14.56 21.52 8.11
CA PRO A 216 14.29 21.84 6.70
C PRO A 216 15.17 20.98 5.77
N GLY A 217 14.55 20.36 4.76
CA GLY A 217 15.19 19.42 3.84
C GLY A 217 15.14 17.95 4.28
N GLU A 218 14.73 17.68 5.53
CA GLU A 218 14.51 16.34 6.08
C GLU A 218 13.04 16.08 6.44
N THR A 219 12.12 16.95 5.98
CA THR A 219 10.69 16.82 6.24
C THR A 219 10.13 15.54 5.64
N PHE A 220 8.94 15.13 6.10
CA PHE A 220 8.23 13.97 5.57
C PHE A 220 8.06 14.06 4.04
N ILE A 221 7.70 15.24 3.51
CA ILE A 221 7.61 15.48 2.07
C ILE A 221 8.98 15.34 1.39
N ASP A 222 10.06 15.85 1.98
CA ASP A 222 11.42 15.69 1.43
C ASP A 222 11.83 14.23 1.36
N ARG A 223 11.53 13.46 2.40
CA ARG A 223 11.76 12.01 2.42
C ARG A 223 10.94 11.29 1.36
N MET A 224 9.65 11.66 1.21
CA MET A 224 8.79 11.13 0.15
C MET A 224 9.39 11.39 -1.25
N ILE A 225 9.77 12.61 -1.54
CA ILE A 225 10.38 12.99 -2.81
C ILE A 225 11.62 12.13 -3.08
N ASN A 226 12.52 12.03 -2.11
CA ASN A 226 13.76 11.25 -2.22
C ASN A 226 13.50 9.75 -2.47
N LEU A 227 12.50 9.17 -1.81
CA LEU A 227 12.11 7.77 -1.98
C LEU A 227 11.51 7.50 -3.37
N VAL A 228 10.64 8.39 -3.81
CA VAL A 228 9.95 8.28 -5.10
C VAL A 228 10.91 8.52 -6.27
N GLU A 229 11.90 9.40 -6.12
CA GLU A 229 12.95 9.63 -7.13
C GLU A 229 13.96 8.48 -7.25
N GLY A 230 13.92 7.53 -6.35
CA GLY A 230 14.79 6.35 -6.40
C GLY A 230 16.27 6.63 -6.08
N ALA A 231 16.60 7.85 -5.63
CA ALA A 231 17.98 8.23 -5.32
C ALA A 231 18.63 7.41 -4.18
N ALA A 232 17.81 6.77 -3.34
CA ALA A 232 18.26 6.01 -2.18
C ALA A 232 17.87 4.53 -2.22
N ARG A 233 17.45 3.99 -3.39
CA ARG A 233 16.98 2.61 -3.47
C ARG A 233 18.11 1.61 -3.20
N GLN A 234 18.05 0.99 -2.02
CA GLN A 234 18.88 -0.18 -1.72
C GLN A 234 18.31 -1.43 -2.42
N LYS A 235 19.20 -2.23 -3.02
CA LYS A 235 18.81 -3.53 -3.58
C LYS A 235 18.29 -4.43 -2.46
N THR A 236 17.22 -5.17 -2.76
CA THR A 236 16.65 -6.13 -1.82
C THR A 236 17.52 -7.39 -1.71
N PRO A 237 17.40 -8.18 -0.61
CA PRO A 237 18.14 -9.43 -0.46
C PRO A 237 17.95 -10.39 -1.64
N ASN A 238 16.71 -10.55 -2.13
CA ASN A 238 16.42 -11.39 -3.28
C ASN A 238 16.98 -10.82 -4.59
N GLU A 239 16.99 -9.49 -4.76
CA GLU A 239 17.67 -8.85 -5.89
C GLU A 239 19.17 -9.10 -5.86
N ILE A 240 19.80 -9.06 -4.69
CA ILE A 240 21.22 -9.36 -4.51
C ILE A 240 21.49 -10.83 -4.84
N ALA A 241 20.71 -11.75 -4.29
CA ALA A 241 20.85 -13.18 -4.54
C ALA A 241 20.69 -13.50 -6.04
N LEU A 242 19.69 -12.91 -6.70
CA LEU A 242 19.47 -13.10 -8.12
C LEU A 242 20.59 -12.47 -8.96
N ASN A 243 21.10 -11.30 -8.60
CA ASN A 243 22.26 -10.71 -9.27
C ASN A 243 23.51 -11.59 -9.15
N ILE A 244 23.75 -12.24 -8.00
CA ILE A 244 24.84 -13.19 -7.81
C ILE A 244 24.67 -14.40 -8.74
N LEU A 245 23.47 -14.97 -8.80
CA LEU A 245 23.13 -16.07 -9.71
C LEU A 245 23.39 -15.68 -11.18
N LEU A 246 22.88 -14.51 -11.59
CA LEU A 246 23.04 -14.00 -12.96
C LEU A 246 24.51 -13.75 -13.29
N ALA A 247 25.29 -13.18 -12.38
CA ALA A 247 26.73 -12.97 -12.55
C ALA A 247 27.47 -14.30 -12.67
N SER A 248 27.15 -15.28 -11.82
CA SER A 248 27.75 -16.61 -11.86
C SER A 248 27.48 -17.33 -13.19
N LEU A 249 26.23 -17.32 -13.67
CA LEU A 249 25.86 -17.86 -14.97
C LEU A 249 26.59 -17.12 -16.11
N THR A 250 26.69 -15.80 -16.03
CA THR A 250 27.41 -15.00 -17.03
C THR A 250 28.90 -15.40 -17.12
N ILE A 251 29.56 -15.61 -15.97
CA ILE A 251 30.96 -16.05 -15.93
C ILE A 251 31.10 -17.46 -16.53
N VAL A 252 30.20 -18.39 -16.18
CA VAL A 252 30.22 -19.75 -16.73
C VAL A 252 30.07 -19.73 -18.27
N PHE A 253 29.12 -18.98 -18.79
CA PHE A 253 28.89 -18.87 -20.22
C PHE A 253 30.02 -18.11 -20.93
N LEU A 254 30.60 -17.09 -20.30
CA LEU A 254 31.78 -16.41 -20.85
C LEU A 254 32.96 -17.37 -21.00
N LEU A 255 33.27 -18.18 -19.98
CA LEU A 255 34.32 -19.19 -20.04
C LEU A 255 34.02 -20.25 -21.10
N ALA A 256 32.78 -20.72 -21.19
CA ALA A 256 32.36 -21.69 -22.20
C ALA A 256 32.55 -21.12 -23.61
N VAL A 257 32.12 -19.88 -23.88
CA VAL A 257 32.27 -19.28 -25.22
C VAL A 257 33.72 -18.99 -25.57
N VAL A 258 34.54 -18.52 -24.62
CA VAL A 258 35.98 -18.28 -24.86
C VAL A 258 36.71 -19.59 -25.20
N THR A 259 36.38 -20.68 -24.50
CA THR A 259 37.00 -22.00 -24.79
C THR A 259 36.48 -22.64 -26.07
N LEU A 260 35.31 -22.21 -26.56
CA LEU A 260 34.71 -22.76 -27.78
C LEU A 260 35.56 -22.48 -29.04
N LYS A 261 36.20 -21.28 -29.11
CA LYS A 261 37.03 -20.90 -30.27
C LYS A 261 38.20 -21.89 -30.53
N PRO A 262 39.08 -22.18 -29.55
CA PRO A 262 40.15 -23.17 -29.77
C PRO A 262 39.62 -24.57 -30.06
N PHE A 263 38.50 -24.99 -29.45
CA PHE A 263 37.89 -26.28 -29.80
C PHE A 263 37.35 -26.31 -31.23
N ALA A 264 36.72 -25.20 -31.68
CA ALA A 264 36.24 -25.09 -33.05
C ALA A 264 37.38 -25.13 -34.08
N ILE A 265 38.50 -24.44 -33.82
CA ILE A 265 39.71 -24.50 -34.66
C ILE A 265 40.19 -25.95 -34.77
N TYR A 266 40.29 -26.65 -33.63
CA TYR A 266 40.73 -28.06 -33.61
C TYR A 266 39.77 -28.99 -34.37
N ALA A 267 38.48 -28.70 -34.35
CA ALA A 267 37.43 -29.46 -35.03
C ALA A 267 37.26 -29.08 -36.52
N GLY A 268 38.02 -28.12 -37.05
CA GLY A 268 37.89 -27.63 -38.43
C GLY A 268 36.65 -26.75 -38.69
N ALA A 269 36.07 -26.15 -37.63
CA ALA A 269 34.92 -25.27 -37.70
C ALA A 269 35.27 -23.79 -37.39
N ASP A 270 36.47 -23.35 -37.75
CA ASP A 270 36.98 -22.01 -37.45
C ASP A 270 36.18 -20.90 -38.14
N GLU A 271 35.79 -21.09 -39.38
CA GLU A 271 35.02 -20.11 -40.17
C GLU A 271 33.64 -19.84 -39.55
N GLN A 272 32.97 -20.86 -39.00
CA GLN A 272 31.66 -20.77 -38.41
C GLN A 272 31.68 -20.13 -36.99
N THR A 273 32.87 -20.00 -36.40
CA THR A 273 33.06 -19.45 -35.05
C THR A 273 33.79 -18.12 -35.05
N SER A 274 33.35 -17.18 -35.90
CA SER A 274 33.89 -15.82 -35.91
C SER A 274 33.65 -15.13 -34.57
N MET A 275 34.43 -14.11 -34.23
CA MET A 275 34.28 -13.35 -33.00
C MET A 275 32.90 -12.67 -32.90
N ILE A 276 32.28 -12.31 -34.04
CA ILE A 276 30.92 -11.75 -34.08
C ILE A 276 29.90 -12.82 -33.67
N VAL A 277 30.00 -14.02 -34.24
CA VAL A 277 29.15 -15.17 -33.91
C VAL A 277 29.29 -15.56 -32.44
N LEU A 278 30.53 -15.64 -31.93
CA LEU A 278 30.76 -15.96 -30.52
C LEU A 278 30.20 -14.90 -29.57
N THR A 279 30.29 -13.63 -29.95
CA THR A 279 29.69 -12.55 -29.17
C THR A 279 28.13 -12.62 -29.18
N ALA A 280 27.54 -12.88 -30.34
CA ALA A 280 26.10 -13.11 -30.48
C ALA A 280 25.64 -14.32 -29.65
N LEU A 281 26.39 -15.43 -29.71
CA LEU A 281 26.16 -16.62 -28.90
C LEU A 281 26.17 -16.27 -27.40
N LEU A 282 27.22 -15.60 -26.92
CA LEU A 282 27.35 -15.22 -25.52
C LEU A 282 26.13 -14.42 -25.05
N VAL A 283 25.71 -13.38 -25.80
CA VAL A 283 24.58 -12.54 -25.46
C VAL A 283 23.25 -13.31 -25.44
N CYS A 284 23.12 -14.31 -26.32
CA CYS A 284 21.94 -15.18 -26.34
C CYS A 284 21.93 -16.23 -25.22
N LEU A 285 23.10 -16.65 -24.73
CA LEU A 285 23.25 -17.63 -23.66
C LEU A 285 23.02 -17.01 -22.27
N ILE A 286 23.56 -15.81 -22.04
CA ILE A 286 23.38 -15.12 -20.74
C ILE A 286 21.93 -14.67 -20.56
N PRO A 287 21.40 -14.68 -19.30
CA PRO A 287 20.01 -14.37 -19.03
C PRO A 287 19.73 -12.85 -19.12
N THR A 288 19.77 -12.31 -20.34
CA THR A 288 19.63 -10.88 -20.64
C THR A 288 18.26 -10.34 -20.29
N THR A 289 17.21 -11.13 -20.52
CA THR A 289 15.81 -10.68 -20.32
C THR A 289 15.54 -10.32 -18.87
N ILE A 290 15.86 -11.20 -17.93
CA ILE A 290 15.64 -10.88 -16.49
C ILE A 290 16.66 -9.86 -16.00
N GLY A 291 17.91 -9.90 -16.50
CA GLY A 291 18.93 -8.89 -16.17
C GLY A 291 18.50 -7.48 -16.54
N ALA A 292 17.78 -7.31 -17.65
CA ALA A 292 17.23 -6.04 -18.12
C ALA A 292 16.02 -5.56 -17.28
N LEU A 293 15.16 -6.48 -16.83
CA LEU A 293 13.88 -6.13 -16.21
C LEU A 293 13.88 -6.15 -14.68
N LEU A 294 14.93 -6.71 -14.05
CA LEU A 294 14.97 -6.90 -12.59
C LEU A 294 14.79 -5.59 -11.80
N SER A 295 15.52 -4.55 -12.18
CA SER A 295 15.40 -3.21 -11.57
C SER A 295 14.01 -2.60 -11.80
N ALA A 296 13.49 -2.71 -13.03
CA ALA A 296 12.17 -2.18 -13.39
C ALA A 296 11.03 -2.82 -12.59
N ILE A 297 11.10 -4.14 -12.31
CA ILE A 297 10.12 -4.87 -11.49
C ILE A 297 10.09 -4.29 -10.07
N GLY A 298 11.27 -4.09 -9.46
CA GLY A 298 11.35 -3.56 -8.10
C GLY A 298 10.85 -2.12 -7.99
N ILE A 299 11.19 -1.25 -8.95
CA ILE A 299 10.69 0.13 -9.01
C ILE A 299 9.15 0.14 -9.16
N ALA A 300 8.61 -0.69 -10.06
CA ALA A 300 7.18 -0.81 -10.27
C ALA A 300 6.43 -1.35 -9.03
N GLY A 301 7.07 -2.16 -8.20
CA GLY A 301 6.52 -2.61 -6.91
C GLY A 301 6.31 -1.45 -5.94
N MET A 302 7.32 -0.59 -5.79
CA MET A 302 7.22 0.60 -4.95
C MET A 302 6.19 1.60 -5.50
N ASP A 303 6.19 1.85 -6.80
CA ASP A 303 5.23 2.74 -7.46
C ASP A 303 3.77 2.31 -7.19
N ARG A 304 3.49 0.99 -7.20
CA ARG A 304 2.15 0.47 -6.87
C ARG A 304 1.72 0.74 -5.44
N LEU A 305 2.62 0.71 -4.46
CA LEU A 305 2.32 1.10 -3.08
C LEU A 305 1.99 2.60 -2.99
N VAL A 306 2.79 3.43 -3.64
CA VAL A 306 2.54 4.89 -3.68
C VAL A 306 1.19 5.21 -4.32
N GLN A 307 0.81 4.50 -5.41
CA GLN A 307 -0.53 4.63 -6.02
C GLN A 307 -1.68 4.20 -5.09
N ARG A 308 -1.38 3.49 -4.02
CA ARG A 308 -2.32 3.10 -2.96
C ARG A 308 -2.16 3.94 -1.69
N ASN A 309 -1.52 5.11 -1.80
CA ASN A 309 -1.25 6.00 -0.69
C ASN A 309 -0.44 5.34 0.45
N VAL A 310 0.47 4.44 0.11
CA VAL A 310 1.40 3.82 1.05
C VAL A 310 2.83 4.14 0.65
N LEU A 311 3.59 4.69 1.58
CA LEU A 311 5.02 4.96 1.41
C LEU A 311 5.85 3.84 2.03
N ALA A 312 6.66 3.19 1.22
CA ALA A 312 7.67 2.27 1.72
C ALA A 312 9.02 2.98 1.83
N MET A 313 9.63 2.95 3.01
CA MET A 313 10.93 3.57 3.26
C MET A 313 12.08 2.83 2.57
N SER A 314 11.84 1.59 2.10
CA SER A 314 12.82 0.83 1.34
C SER A 314 12.17 -0.25 0.46
N GLY A 315 12.81 -0.63 -0.63
CA GLY A 315 12.40 -1.78 -1.44
C GLY A 315 12.41 -3.10 -0.65
N ARG A 316 13.25 -3.20 0.39
CA ARG A 316 13.30 -4.35 1.29
C ARG A 316 11.99 -4.52 2.07
N ALA A 317 11.39 -3.44 2.54
CA ALA A 317 10.11 -3.49 3.23
C ALA A 317 8.98 -4.02 2.32
N VAL A 318 8.97 -3.58 1.03
CA VAL A 318 8.00 -4.09 0.03
C VAL A 318 8.14 -5.58 -0.22
N GLU A 319 9.39 -6.05 -0.30
CA GLU A 319 9.68 -7.47 -0.50
C GLU A 319 9.30 -8.29 0.74
N ALA A 320 9.66 -7.82 1.94
CA ALA A 320 9.28 -8.44 3.20
C ALA A 320 7.75 -8.57 3.33
N ALA A 321 7.00 -7.56 2.88
CA ALA A 321 5.54 -7.61 2.89
C ALA A 321 4.98 -8.80 2.09
N GLY A 322 5.65 -9.20 1.00
CA GLY A 322 5.25 -10.37 0.22
C GLY A 322 5.45 -11.71 0.93
N ASP A 323 6.40 -11.77 1.85
CA ASP A 323 6.76 -12.97 2.60
C ASP A 323 6.16 -12.99 4.03
N VAL A 324 5.37 -11.98 4.39
CA VAL A 324 4.67 -11.93 5.68
C VAL A 324 3.82 -13.16 5.88
N SER A 325 3.95 -13.75 7.05
CA SER A 325 3.19 -14.94 7.49
C SER A 325 2.35 -14.69 8.73
N THR A 326 2.59 -13.59 9.47
CA THR A 326 1.79 -13.19 10.64
C THR A 326 1.48 -11.70 10.58
N LEU A 327 0.19 -11.35 10.69
CA LEU A 327 -0.30 -9.98 10.80
C LEU A 327 -0.73 -9.69 12.23
N LEU A 328 -0.18 -8.65 12.82
CA LEU A 328 -0.58 -8.12 14.11
C LEU A 328 -1.42 -6.85 13.87
N LEU A 329 -2.66 -6.88 14.28
CA LEU A 329 -3.64 -5.83 14.04
C LEU A 329 -4.16 -5.30 15.37
N ASP A 330 -4.09 -4.00 15.57
CA ASP A 330 -4.76 -3.40 16.72
C ASP A 330 -6.28 -3.57 16.60
N LYS A 331 -6.99 -3.64 17.72
CA LYS A 331 -8.44 -3.75 17.73
C LYS A 331 -9.09 -2.44 17.28
N THR A 332 -8.73 -1.35 17.98
CA THR A 332 -9.41 -0.06 17.92
C THR A 332 -9.10 0.68 16.62
N GLY A 333 -10.14 1.09 15.89
CA GLY A 333 -9.95 1.77 14.60
C GLY A 333 -9.47 0.87 13.45
N THR A 334 -8.93 -0.33 13.74
CA THR A 334 -8.46 -1.31 12.74
C THR A 334 -9.51 -2.37 12.46
N ILE A 335 -9.81 -3.21 13.42
CA ILE A 335 -10.83 -4.28 13.32
C ILE A 335 -12.22 -3.73 13.63
N THR A 336 -12.30 -2.84 14.61
CA THR A 336 -13.53 -2.12 14.96
C THR A 336 -13.55 -0.70 14.39
N LEU A 337 -14.71 -0.04 14.42
CA LEU A 337 -14.88 1.34 13.96
C LEU A 337 -14.09 2.36 14.79
N GLY A 338 -13.55 1.96 15.94
CA GLY A 338 -12.80 2.81 16.85
C GLY A 338 -13.68 3.68 17.77
N ASN A 339 -14.97 3.79 17.47
CA ASN A 339 -15.95 4.48 18.26
C ASN A 339 -16.90 3.45 18.87
N ARG A 340 -17.11 3.53 20.18
CA ARG A 340 -18.14 2.72 20.84
C ARG A 340 -19.50 3.21 20.41
N GLN A 341 -20.36 2.28 19.97
CA GLN A 341 -21.72 2.61 19.56
C GLN A 341 -22.74 2.04 20.55
N ALA A 342 -23.80 2.80 20.78
CA ALA A 342 -24.93 2.32 21.56
C ALA A 342 -25.61 1.15 20.83
N SER A 343 -25.72 0.01 21.51
CA SER A 343 -26.29 -1.20 20.94
C SER A 343 -27.64 -1.54 21.59
N GLU A 344 -27.83 -1.16 22.86
CA GLU A 344 -29.01 -1.52 23.61
C GLU A 344 -29.25 -0.57 24.78
N PHE A 345 -30.53 -0.34 25.13
CA PHE A 345 -30.97 0.28 26.35
C PHE A 345 -31.54 -0.78 27.27
N VAL A 346 -30.94 -0.97 28.45
CA VAL A 346 -31.31 -2.00 29.40
C VAL A 346 -31.99 -1.34 30.61
N PRO A 347 -33.32 -1.48 30.80
CA PRO A 347 -34.03 -0.84 31.90
C PRO A 347 -33.72 -1.55 33.21
N VAL A 348 -33.69 -0.79 34.32
CA VAL A 348 -33.74 -1.36 35.67
C VAL A 348 -35.18 -1.75 36.02
N ARG A 349 -35.34 -2.55 37.07
CA ARG A 349 -36.66 -3.04 37.49
C ARG A 349 -37.64 -1.87 37.77
N GLY A 350 -38.78 -1.91 37.09
CA GLY A 350 -39.82 -0.89 37.21
C GLY A 350 -39.74 0.26 36.19
N THR A 351 -38.83 0.19 35.27
CA THR A 351 -38.67 1.16 34.15
C THR A 351 -38.84 0.40 32.79
N THR A 352 -39.24 1.12 31.78
CA THR A 352 -39.38 0.58 30.42
C THR A 352 -38.20 0.95 29.52
N GLU A 353 -37.89 0.13 28.52
CA GLU A 353 -36.86 0.47 27.55
C GLU A 353 -37.08 1.83 26.87
N SER A 354 -38.35 2.19 26.62
CA SER A 354 -38.72 3.46 25.98
C SER A 354 -38.42 4.66 26.90
N GLU A 355 -38.59 4.51 28.20
CA GLU A 355 -38.26 5.58 29.18
C GLU A 355 -36.75 5.77 29.27
N VAL A 356 -35.97 4.68 29.23
CA VAL A 356 -34.51 4.76 29.19
C VAL A 356 -34.03 5.40 27.87
N ALA A 357 -34.62 5.00 26.75
CA ALA A 357 -34.28 5.53 25.43
C ALA A 357 -34.57 7.03 25.31
N ASP A 358 -35.73 7.51 25.84
CA ASP A 358 -36.09 8.93 25.84
C ASP A 358 -35.11 9.76 26.69
N ALA A 359 -34.82 9.31 27.91
CA ALA A 359 -33.86 9.98 28.78
C ALA A 359 -32.42 9.93 28.25
N ALA A 360 -32.03 8.81 27.65
CA ALA A 360 -30.73 8.65 27.01
C ALA A 360 -30.55 9.57 25.80
N GLN A 361 -31.59 9.68 24.94
CA GLN A 361 -31.60 10.61 23.82
C GLN A 361 -31.44 12.05 24.31
N LEU A 362 -32.32 12.45 25.26
CA LEU A 362 -32.38 13.82 25.77
C LEU A 362 -31.05 14.24 26.41
N SER A 363 -30.43 13.38 27.23
CA SER A 363 -29.13 13.65 27.88
C SER A 363 -27.94 13.59 26.92
N SER A 364 -28.14 13.16 25.68
CA SER A 364 -27.09 13.03 24.66
C SER A 364 -27.12 14.12 23.59
N LEU A 365 -28.15 14.98 23.58
CA LEU A 365 -28.27 16.02 22.53
C LEU A 365 -27.16 17.08 22.59
N ALA A 366 -26.57 17.33 23.76
CA ALA A 366 -25.42 18.23 23.93
C ALA A 366 -24.07 17.51 23.87
N ASP A 367 -24.07 16.19 23.68
CA ASP A 367 -22.88 15.37 23.67
C ASP A 367 -22.45 15.12 22.20
N GLU A 368 -21.54 15.95 21.70
CA GLU A 368 -21.04 15.87 20.33
C GLU A 368 -20.06 14.70 20.09
N THR A 369 -19.77 13.91 21.13
CA THR A 369 -18.93 12.72 20.97
C THR A 369 -19.59 11.69 20.03
N PRO A 370 -18.81 10.83 19.37
CA PRO A 370 -19.36 9.73 18.56
C PRO A 370 -20.31 8.83 19.35
N GLU A 371 -20.00 8.60 20.63
CA GLU A 371 -20.84 7.84 21.57
C GLU A 371 -22.18 8.53 21.80
N GLY A 372 -22.17 9.83 22.08
CA GLY A 372 -23.39 10.62 22.26
C GLY A 372 -24.29 10.59 21.03
N ARG A 373 -23.72 10.79 19.85
CA ARG A 373 -24.45 10.70 18.58
C ARG A 373 -25.04 9.30 18.35
N SER A 374 -24.29 8.23 18.66
CA SER A 374 -24.76 6.86 18.48
C SER A 374 -25.98 6.54 19.36
N ILE A 375 -26.05 7.12 20.59
CA ILE A 375 -27.18 6.99 21.48
C ILE A 375 -28.42 7.63 20.85
N VAL A 376 -28.29 8.82 20.29
CA VAL A 376 -29.41 9.53 19.62
C VAL A 376 -29.88 8.72 18.39
N VAL A 377 -28.96 8.19 17.61
CA VAL A 377 -29.28 7.35 16.44
C VAL A 377 -30.04 6.08 16.86
N LEU A 378 -29.53 5.34 17.86
CA LEU A 378 -30.18 4.13 18.37
C LEU A 378 -31.60 4.42 18.88
N ALA A 379 -31.78 5.52 19.62
CA ALA A 379 -33.08 5.92 20.12
C ALA A 379 -34.07 6.23 18.99
N LYS A 380 -33.62 6.84 17.91
CA LYS A 380 -34.40 7.12 16.70
C LYS A 380 -34.78 5.86 15.94
N GLU A 381 -33.80 5.02 15.65
CA GLU A 381 -33.98 3.85 14.77
C GLU A 381 -34.73 2.71 15.44
N LYS A 382 -34.38 2.37 16.69
CA LYS A 382 -34.96 1.20 17.38
C LYS A 382 -36.26 1.52 18.13
N TYR A 383 -36.38 2.78 18.66
CA TYR A 383 -37.54 3.17 19.49
C TYR A 383 -38.44 4.22 18.83
N GLY A 384 -38.11 4.61 17.57
CA GLY A 384 -38.93 5.53 16.79
C GLY A 384 -39.06 6.93 17.39
N LEU A 385 -38.14 7.33 18.27
CA LEU A 385 -38.15 8.64 18.89
C LEU A 385 -37.84 9.72 17.87
N ARG A 386 -38.67 10.79 17.88
CA ARG A 386 -38.44 11.94 17.01
C ARG A 386 -37.05 12.54 17.29
N GLU A 387 -36.37 12.93 16.22
CA GLU A 387 -35.14 13.71 16.33
C GLU A 387 -35.46 15.06 16.99
N ARG A 388 -34.75 15.37 18.09
CA ARG A 388 -34.86 16.62 18.81
C ARG A 388 -33.60 17.42 18.63
N HIS A 389 -33.70 18.73 18.48
CA HIS A 389 -32.55 19.61 18.40
C HIS A 389 -32.47 20.50 19.64
N GLN A 390 -31.25 20.87 20.04
CA GLN A 390 -31.04 21.78 21.18
C GLN A 390 -31.85 23.08 21.08
N GLY A 391 -32.01 23.62 19.88
CA GLY A 391 -32.76 24.83 19.59
C GLY A 391 -34.28 24.72 19.83
N GLU A 392 -34.85 23.50 19.89
CA GLU A 392 -36.27 23.27 20.20
C GLU A 392 -36.55 23.37 21.72
N LEU A 393 -35.53 23.28 22.56
CA LEU A 393 -35.59 23.29 24.02
C LEU A 393 -35.00 24.58 24.58
N SER A 394 -35.59 25.72 24.24
CA SER A 394 -35.07 27.06 24.57
C SER A 394 -34.94 27.36 26.07
N HIS A 395 -35.55 26.57 26.93
CA HIS A 395 -35.51 26.71 28.40
C HIS A 395 -34.63 25.61 29.06
N ALA A 396 -33.93 24.80 28.29
CA ALA A 396 -33.07 23.75 28.82
C ALA A 396 -31.70 24.29 29.22
N THR A 397 -31.18 23.82 30.34
CA THR A 397 -29.79 24.02 30.74
C THR A 397 -29.02 22.74 30.42
N TRP A 398 -28.07 22.85 29.49
CA TRP A 398 -27.25 21.72 29.05
C TRP A 398 -26.03 21.54 29.94
N ILE A 399 -25.72 20.29 30.26
CA ILE A 399 -24.55 19.91 31.04
C ILE A 399 -23.66 19.08 30.14
N GLU A 400 -22.57 19.69 29.70
CA GLU A 400 -21.56 19.04 28.85
C GLU A 400 -20.76 18.01 29.63
N PHE A 401 -20.27 16.99 28.95
CA PHE A 401 -19.40 15.98 29.55
C PHE A 401 -18.06 16.60 29.95
N THR A 402 -17.63 16.34 31.19
CA THR A 402 -16.27 16.66 31.63
C THR A 402 -15.58 15.45 32.23
N ALA A 403 -14.24 15.36 32.10
CA ALA A 403 -13.47 14.29 32.69
C ALA A 403 -13.54 14.24 34.22
N GLN A 404 -13.88 15.36 34.86
CA GLN A 404 -14.03 15.48 36.34
C GLN A 404 -15.36 14.91 36.80
N THR A 405 -16.46 15.31 36.16
CA THR A 405 -17.81 14.85 36.54
C THR A 405 -18.14 13.48 35.95
N ARG A 406 -17.56 13.15 34.81
CA ARG A 406 -17.84 11.94 34.02
C ARG A 406 -19.33 11.74 33.71
N MET A 407 -20.04 12.84 33.59
CA MET A 407 -21.49 12.88 33.32
C MET A 407 -21.81 13.99 32.33
N SER A 408 -22.83 13.78 31.53
CA SER A 408 -23.50 14.81 30.72
C SER A 408 -25.03 14.77 31.01
N GLY A 409 -25.74 15.79 30.58
CA GLY A 409 -27.19 15.78 30.82
C GLY A 409 -27.88 17.08 30.44
N VAL A 410 -29.13 17.21 30.93
CA VAL A 410 -29.96 18.36 30.68
C VAL A 410 -30.94 18.58 31.85
N ASP A 411 -31.18 19.84 32.15
CA ASP A 411 -32.21 20.29 33.08
C ASP A 411 -33.27 21.03 32.27
N VAL A 412 -34.50 20.51 32.27
CA VAL A 412 -35.60 21.06 31.50
C VAL A 412 -36.93 20.83 32.27
N ASP A 413 -37.78 21.85 32.38
CA ASP A 413 -39.10 21.81 32.99
C ASP A 413 -39.12 21.19 34.40
N GLY A 414 -38.11 21.50 35.22
CA GLY A 414 -37.96 20.98 36.58
C GLY A 414 -37.46 19.55 36.68
N LYS A 415 -37.21 18.87 35.54
CA LYS A 415 -36.65 17.53 35.44
C LYS A 415 -35.18 17.63 35.13
N GLN A 416 -34.34 16.92 35.88
CA GLN A 416 -32.92 16.81 35.65
C GLN A 416 -32.61 15.40 35.12
N THR A 417 -31.97 15.30 33.96
CA THR A 417 -31.55 14.02 33.35
C THR A 417 -30.05 13.98 33.29
N ARG A 418 -29.45 12.87 33.70
CA ARG A 418 -28.00 12.64 33.71
C ARG A 418 -27.69 11.30 33.08
N LYS A 419 -26.59 11.28 32.29
CA LYS A 419 -25.98 10.02 31.85
C LYS A 419 -24.46 10.07 32.09
N GLY A 420 -23.86 8.95 32.38
CA GLY A 420 -22.40 8.88 32.57
C GLY A 420 -21.92 7.58 33.18
N ALA A 421 -20.67 7.61 33.64
CA ALA A 421 -20.04 6.46 34.29
C ALA A 421 -20.84 6.00 35.51
N ALA A 422 -20.97 4.68 35.70
CA ALA A 422 -21.84 4.10 36.75
C ALA A 422 -21.58 4.71 38.13
N GLY A 423 -20.35 4.77 38.60
CA GLY A 423 -20.01 5.34 39.90
C GLY A 423 -20.41 6.83 40.05
N SER A 424 -20.25 7.63 39.00
CA SER A 424 -20.58 9.06 39.02
C SER A 424 -22.10 9.29 39.09
N VAL A 425 -22.88 8.54 38.29
CA VAL A 425 -24.33 8.66 38.26
C VAL A 425 -24.94 8.14 39.56
N ILE A 426 -24.41 7.05 40.12
CA ILE A 426 -24.84 6.52 41.42
C ILE A 426 -24.58 7.55 42.54
N ALA A 427 -23.41 8.16 42.57
CA ALA A 427 -23.10 9.22 43.54
C ALA A 427 -24.07 10.39 43.40
N TRP A 428 -24.35 10.86 42.17
CA TRP A 428 -25.27 11.93 41.90
C TRP A 428 -26.72 11.62 42.38
N VAL A 429 -27.19 10.37 42.14
CA VAL A 429 -28.53 9.96 42.63
C VAL A 429 -28.58 9.97 44.14
N THR A 430 -27.55 9.46 44.83
CA THR A 430 -27.42 9.39 46.26
C THR A 430 -27.37 10.80 46.90
N GLU A 431 -26.55 11.70 46.32
CA GLU A 431 -26.45 13.10 46.77
C GLU A 431 -27.77 13.87 46.65
N ASN A 432 -28.60 13.48 45.68
CA ASN A 432 -29.95 14.06 45.50
C ASN A 432 -31.04 13.32 46.30
N GLY A 433 -30.67 12.51 47.30
CA GLY A 433 -31.60 11.83 48.20
C GLY A 433 -32.38 10.67 47.57
N GLY A 434 -31.91 10.17 46.43
CA GLY A 434 -32.51 9.05 45.71
C GLY A 434 -31.98 7.68 46.16
N THR A 435 -32.66 6.63 45.73
CA THR A 435 -32.22 5.24 45.93
C THR A 435 -31.82 4.63 44.62
N VAL A 436 -30.72 3.92 44.64
CA VAL A 436 -30.25 3.16 43.46
C VAL A 436 -30.88 1.78 43.50
N ALA A 437 -31.45 1.33 42.39
CA ALA A 437 -32.01 -0.02 42.32
C ALA A 437 -30.87 -1.07 42.39
N ASP A 438 -31.07 -2.14 43.15
CA ASP A 438 -30.07 -3.20 43.39
C ASP A 438 -29.57 -3.89 42.09
N ASP A 439 -30.34 -3.80 41.01
CA ASP A 439 -30.02 -4.38 39.74
C ASP A 439 -29.18 -3.46 38.82
N ALA A 440 -29.07 -2.16 39.10
CA ALA A 440 -28.32 -1.21 38.28
C ALA A 440 -26.81 -1.58 38.19
N ASP A 441 -26.18 -1.83 39.34
CA ASP A 441 -24.79 -2.27 39.41
C ASP A 441 -24.59 -3.65 38.76
N THR A 442 -25.53 -4.56 39.00
CA THR A 442 -25.48 -5.91 38.42
C THR A 442 -25.55 -5.86 36.90
N LEU A 443 -26.43 -5.00 36.34
CA LEU A 443 -26.54 -4.81 34.88
C LEU A 443 -25.28 -4.15 34.30
N ALA A 444 -24.75 -3.13 34.97
CA ALA A 444 -23.51 -2.46 34.55
C ALA A 444 -22.31 -3.45 34.56
N ASN A 445 -22.17 -4.26 35.62
CA ASN A 445 -21.13 -5.26 35.72
C ASN A 445 -21.29 -6.35 34.64
N LYS A 446 -22.51 -6.82 34.40
CA LYS A 446 -22.77 -7.81 33.34
C LYS A 446 -22.41 -7.28 31.95
N ILE A 447 -22.67 -6.01 31.64
CA ILE A 447 -22.29 -5.37 30.40
C ILE A 447 -20.75 -5.26 30.33
N SER A 448 -20.10 -4.88 31.42
CA SER A 448 -18.65 -4.79 31.50
C SER A 448 -17.98 -6.18 31.32
N GLU A 449 -18.54 -7.22 31.94
CA GLU A 449 -18.05 -8.61 31.77
C GLU A 449 -18.23 -9.13 30.33
N ALA A 450 -19.30 -8.68 29.65
CA ALA A 450 -19.52 -8.98 28.24
C ALA A 450 -18.66 -8.08 27.29
N GLY A 451 -17.83 -7.18 27.85
CA GLY A 451 -16.92 -6.33 27.09
C GLY A 451 -17.51 -5.03 26.58
N GLY A 452 -18.71 -4.73 26.95
CA GLY A 452 -19.33 -3.44 26.67
C GLY A 452 -18.91 -2.37 27.69
N THR A 453 -19.18 -1.11 27.37
CA THR A 453 -19.08 0.00 28.32
C THR A 453 -20.47 0.39 28.78
N PRO A 454 -20.79 0.23 30.06
CA PRO A 454 -22.07 0.67 30.61
C PRO A 454 -22.05 2.17 30.88
N LEU A 455 -23.08 2.88 30.41
CA LEU A 455 -23.40 4.23 30.88
C LEU A 455 -24.73 4.19 31.57
N LEU A 456 -24.80 4.66 32.81
CA LEU A 456 -26.06 4.77 33.53
C LEU A 456 -26.83 6.03 33.11
N VAL A 457 -28.14 5.91 33.07
CA VAL A 457 -29.09 7.00 32.86
C VAL A 457 -29.93 7.17 34.09
N ALA A 458 -29.97 8.38 34.62
CA ALA A 458 -30.75 8.72 35.80
C ALA A 458 -31.57 10.00 35.59
N VAL A 459 -32.64 10.10 36.35
CA VAL A 459 -33.53 11.26 36.35
C VAL A 459 -33.81 11.72 37.78
N LYS A 460 -33.97 13.03 37.96
CA LYS A 460 -34.55 13.64 39.15
C LYS A 460 -35.76 14.45 38.72
N ASP A 461 -36.93 14.11 39.29
CA ASP A 461 -38.21 14.74 39.05
C ASP A 461 -39.00 14.84 40.38
N ASP A 462 -40.29 15.13 40.33
CA ASP A 462 -41.18 15.21 41.52
C ASP A 462 -41.23 13.89 42.30
N LYS A 463 -40.84 12.76 41.70
CA LYS A 463 -40.77 11.44 42.36
C LYS A 463 -39.42 11.17 43.02
N GLY A 464 -38.50 12.13 42.96
CA GLY A 464 -37.14 12.00 43.48
C GLY A 464 -36.10 11.56 42.43
N ALA A 465 -34.83 11.42 42.87
CA ALA A 465 -33.74 10.97 42.00
C ALA A 465 -33.73 9.45 41.93
N ARG A 466 -33.58 8.89 40.71
CA ARG A 466 -33.50 7.44 40.47
C ARG A 466 -32.77 7.09 39.19
N VAL A 467 -32.16 5.92 39.13
CA VAL A 467 -31.60 5.32 37.91
C VAL A 467 -32.77 4.76 37.10
N LEU A 468 -32.77 5.02 35.80
CA LEU A 468 -33.74 4.46 34.85
C LEU A 468 -33.24 3.20 34.17
N GLY A 469 -31.93 3.12 33.85
CA GLY A 469 -31.36 2.00 33.15
C GLY A 469 -29.92 2.24 32.77
N VAL A 470 -29.40 1.32 31.94
CA VAL A 470 -28.02 1.29 31.47
C VAL A 470 -28.01 1.33 29.94
N ILE A 471 -27.18 2.18 29.36
CA ILE A 471 -26.84 2.17 27.93
C ILE A 471 -25.67 1.22 27.74
N HIS A 472 -25.83 0.24 26.88
CA HIS A 472 -24.77 -0.66 26.46
C HIS A 472 -24.05 -0.07 25.27
N LEU A 473 -22.83 0.43 25.45
CA LEU A 473 -21.96 0.81 24.37
C LEU A 473 -21.05 -0.37 23.99
N LYS A 474 -21.02 -0.73 22.71
CA LYS A 474 -20.25 -1.85 22.18
C LYS A 474 -19.30 -1.36 21.07
N ASP A 475 -18.11 -1.91 21.02
CA ASP A 475 -17.24 -1.79 19.85
C ASP A 475 -17.83 -2.60 18.68
N VAL A 476 -18.01 -1.96 17.53
CA VAL A 476 -18.60 -2.59 16.35
C VAL A 476 -17.49 -3.01 15.39
N VAL A 477 -17.46 -4.31 15.05
CA VAL A 477 -16.56 -4.83 14.04
C VAL A 477 -16.92 -4.25 12.66
N LYS A 478 -15.93 -3.81 11.90
CA LYS A 478 -16.14 -3.27 10.55
C LYS A 478 -16.73 -4.34 9.63
N GLU A 479 -17.65 -3.92 8.77
CA GLU A 479 -18.25 -4.81 7.77
C GLU A 479 -17.21 -5.40 6.82
N GLY A 480 -17.35 -6.67 6.46
CA GLY A 480 -16.45 -7.37 5.54
C GLY A 480 -15.12 -7.84 6.13
N MET A 481 -14.88 -7.65 7.44
CA MET A 481 -13.59 -8.05 8.06
C MET A 481 -13.40 -9.58 8.07
N ARG A 482 -14.47 -10.32 8.30
CA ARG A 482 -14.42 -11.81 8.32
C ARG A 482 -13.98 -12.37 6.96
N GLU A 483 -14.54 -11.86 5.88
CA GLU A 483 -14.20 -12.27 4.53
C GLU A 483 -12.74 -11.97 4.20
N ARG A 484 -12.25 -10.80 4.63
CA ARG A 484 -10.84 -10.41 4.46
C ARG A 484 -9.88 -11.31 5.25
N PHE A 485 -10.23 -11.67 6.49
CA PHE A 485 -9.41 -12.60 7.27
C PHE A 485 -9.44 -14.02 6.69
N ASP A 486 -10.56 -14.45 6.14
CA ASP A 486 -10.64 -15.70 5.40
C ASP A 486 -9.78 -15.71 4.12
N GLU A 487 -9.66 -14.58 3.44
CA GLU A 487 -8.72 -14.40 2.33
C GLU A 487 -7.27 -14.53 2.77
N LEU A 488 -6.87 -13.82 3.83
CA LEU A 488 -5.52 -13.89 4.41
C LEU A 488 -5.18 -15.31 4.85
N ARG A 489 -6.10 -16.02 5.48
CA ARG A 489 -5.94 -17.42 5.89
C ARG A 489 -5.71 -18.34 4.69
N ARG A 490 -6.43 -18.12 3.57
CA ARG A 490 -6.20 -18.85 2.31
C ARG A 490 -4.82 -18.57 1.71
N MET A 491 -4.23 -17.41 2.00
CA MET A 491 -2.85 -17.06 1.62
C MET A 491 -1.80 -17.65 2.55
N GLY A 492 -2.20 -18.35 3.62
CA GLY A 492 -1.31 -18.89 4.64
C GLY A 492 -0.83 -17.86 5.65
N ILE A 493 -1.54 -16.76 5.82
CA ILE A 493 -1.21 -15.67 6.74
C ILE A 493 -2.06 -15.83 8.01
N LYS A 494 -1.40 -15.89 9.17
CA LYS A 494 -2.03 -15.87 10.49
C LYS A 494 -2.36 -14.44 10.88
N THR A 495 -3.58 -14.20 11.36
CA THR A 495 -4.01 -12.91 11.88
C THR A 495 -4.13 -12.96 13.40
N VAL A 496 -3.55 -11.96 14.08
CA VAL A 496 -3.60 -11.84 15.54
C VAL A 496 -4.09 -10.46 15.91
N MET A 497 -5.21 -10.39 16.62
CA MET A 497 -5.71 -9.15 17.18
C MET A 497 -4.97 -8.80 18.46
N ILE A 498 -4.57 -7.54 18.61
CA ILE A 498 -3.97 -7.02 19.83
C ILE A 498 -4.91 -5.99 20.46
N THR A 499 -5.13 -6.07 21.76
CA THR A 499 -6.01 -5.14 22.48
C THR A 499 -5.61 -4.99 23.95
N GLY A 500 -5.87 -3.83 24.52
CA GLY A 500 -5.80 -3.60 25.97
C GLY A 500 -7.03 -4.08 26.74
N ASP A 501 -8.05 -4.63 26.07
CA ASP A 501 -9.25 -5.15 26.73
C ASP A 501 -8.97 -6.43 27.52
N ASN A 502 -9.89 -6.75 28.42
CA ASN A 502 -9.86 -8.00 29.13
C ASN A 502 -10.03 -9.23 28.19
N PRO A 503 -9.61 -10.44 28.59
CA PRO A 503 -9.63 -11.61 27.73
C PRO A 503 -11.04 -12.01 27.22
N LEU A 504 -12.09 -11.77 27.97
CA LEU A 504 -13.47 -12.10 27.57
C LEU A 504 -13.94 -11.23 26.42
N THR A 505 -13.72 -9.91 26.53
CA THR A 505 -14.02 -8.94 25.47
C THR A 505 -13.21 -9.23 24.22
N ALA A 506 -11.91 -9.42 24.40
CA ALA A 506 -11.00 -9.71 23.30
C ALA A 506 -11.44 -10.97 22.54
N LYS A 507 -11.80 -12.03 23.26
CA LYS A 507 -12.31 -13.26 22.67
C LYS A 507 -13.58 -13.04 21.86
N ALA A 508 -14.57 -12.33 22.42
CA ALA A 508 -15.84 -12.08 21.73
C ALA A 508 -15.65 -11.32 20.41
N ILE A 509 -14.81 -10.28 20.42
CA ILE A 509 -14.49 -9.49 19.21
C ILE A 509 -13.68 -10.33 18.22
N ALA A 510 -12.73 -11.11 18.67
CA ALA A 510 -11.92 -11.99 17.83
C ALA A 510 -12.77 -13.03 17.08
N GLU A 511 -13.74 -13.64 17.78
CA GLU A 511 -14.69 -14.59 17.20
C GLU A 511 -15.66 -13.91 16.20
N GLU A 512 -16.15 -12.71 16.53
CA GLU A 512 -17.02 -11.93 15.66
C GLU A 512 -16.29 -11.51 14.38
N ALA A 513 -15.06 -11.00 14.51
CA ALA A 513 -14.23 -10.57 13.38
C ALA A 513 -13.65 -11.75 12.57
N GLY A 514 -13.47 -12.91 13.20
CA GLY A 514 -12.93 -14.11 12.56
C GLY A 514 -11.41 -14.13 12.45
N VAL A 515 -10.68 -13.45 13.37
CA VAL A 515 -9.21 -13.54 13.48
C VAL A 515 -8.77 -14.91 14.00
N ASP A 516 -7.52 -15.29 13.73
CA ASP A 516 -7.01 -16.62 14.12
C ASP A 516 -6.61 -16.70 15.61
N ASP A 517 -6.19 -15.55 16.18
CA ASP A 517 -5.69 -15.49 17.54
C ASP A 517 -5.84 -14.08 18.12
N PHE A 518 -5.67 -13.89 19.40
CA PHE A 518 -5.69 -12.56 20.02
C PHE A 518 -4.73 -12.47 21.23
N LEU A 519 -4.26 -11.24 21.50
CA LEU A 519 -3.50 -10.88 22.69
C LEU A 519 -4.30 -9.81 23.45
N ALA A 520 -4.83 -10.18 24.62
CA ALA A 520 -5.59 -9.32 25.52
C ALA A 520 -4.68 -8.65 26.55
N GLU A 521 -5.11 -7.54 27.17
CA GLU A 521 -4.38 -6.77 28.19
C GLU A 521 -2.94 -6.45 27.78
N ALA A 522 -2.72 -6.25 26.44
CA ALA A 522 -1.41 -6.15 25.84
C ALA A 522 -0.68 -4.88 26.23
N THR A 523 0.47 -5.01 26.85
CA THR A 523 1.44 -3.93 27.05
C THR A 523 2.36 -3.78 25.82
N PRO A 524 3.09 -2.67 25.67
CA PRO A 524 4.10 -2.52 24.61
C PRO A 524 5.15 -3.64 24.63
N GLU A 525 5.54 -4.11 25.82
CA GLU A 525 6.47 -5.20 26.01
C GLU A 525 5.92 -6.55 25.52
N ASP A 526 4.62 -6.80 25.76
CA ASP A 526 3.94 -8.01 25.27
C ASP A 526 3.83 -8.04 23.76
N LYS A 527 3.55 -6.87 23.13
CA LYS A 527 3.56 -6.72 21.67
C LYS A 527 4.93 -7.09 21.09
N MET A 528 6.01 -6.54 21.66
CA MET A 528 7.38 -6.87 21.25
C MET A 528 7.74 -8.35 21.47
N ALA A 529 7.36 -8.92 22.61
CA ALA A 529 7.62 -10.33 22.93
C ALA A 529 6.90 -11.26 21.92
N LEU A 530 5.67 -10.93 21.53
CA LEU A 530 4.92 -11.66 20.51
C LEU A 530 5.64 -11.61 19.15
N ILE A 531 6.07 -10.42 18.69
CA ILE A 531 6.81 -10.28 17.44
C ILE A 531 8.07 -11.14 17.45
N LYS A 532 8.90 -11.02 18.49
CA LYS A 532 10.14 -11.80 18.62
C LYS A 532 9.89 -13.31 18.63
N ARG A 533 8.82 -13.76 19.29
CA ARG A 533 8.44 -15.18 19.33
C ARG A 533 8.07 -15.71 17.95
N GLU A 534 7.28 -14.97 17.17
CA GLU A 534 6.91 -15.36 15.80
C GLU A 534 8.15 -15.32 14.88
N GLN A 535 9.01 -14.30 15.01
CA GLN A 535 10.27 -14.19 14.26
C GLN A 535 11.27 -15.32 14.58
N ALA A 536 11.35 -15.75 15.83
CA ALA A 536 12.20 -16.89 16.23
C ALA A 536 11.76 -18.19 15.55
N GLY A 537 10.49 -18.31 15.17
CA GLY A 537 9.96 -19.41 14.34
C GLY A 537 10.26 -19.28 12.84
N GLY A 538 11.06 -18.30 12.42
CA GLY A 538 11.40 -18.04 11.01
C GLY A 538 10.29 -17.37 10.22
N LYS A 539 9.30 -16.79 10.88
CA LYS A 539 8.16 -16.09 10.26
C LYS A 539 8.44 -14.60 10.15
N LEU A 540 8.00 -13.98 9.07
CA LEU A 540 7.98 -12.53 8.95
C LEU A 540 6.66 -11.97 9.50
N VAL A 541 6.81 -10.93 10.32
CA VAL A 541 5.71 -10.29 11.03
C VAL A 541 5.46 -8.90 10.50
N ALA A 542 4.20 -8.60 10.19
CA ALA A 542 3.75 -7.24 9.90
C ALA A 542 2.85 -6.73 11.03
N MET A 543 2.97 -5.43 11.32
CA MET A 543 2.19 -4.75 12.35
C MET A 543 1.76 -3.36 11.86
N THR A 544 0.55 -2.95 12.26
CA THR A 544 0.09 -1.56 12.15
C THR A 544 0.05 -0.91 13.51
N GLY A 545 0.31 0.40 13.58
CA GLY A 545 0.19 1.18 14.81
C GLY A 545 0.22 2.68 14.53
N ASP A 546 -0.32 3.47 15.46
CA ASP A 546 -0.41 4.93 15.36
C ASP A 546 0.13 5.66 16.60
N GLY A 547 0.17 4.98 17.75
CA GLY A 547 0.61 5.53 19.02
C GLY A 547 2.12 5.49 19.26
N THR A 548 2.60 6.34 20.15
CA THR A 548 3.99 6.31 20.66
C THR A 548 4.31 4.96 21.32
N ASN A 549 3.32 4.33 21.92
CA ASN A 549 3.45 3.02 22.56
C ASN A 549 3.70 1.89 21.56
N ASP A 550 3.32 2.09 20.29
CA ASP A 550 3.54 1.13 19.20
C ASP A 550 4.92 1.25 18.55
N ALA A 551 5.60 2.39 18.71
CA ALA A 551 6.86 2.67 18.04
C ALA A 551 7.92 1.55 18.23
N PRO A 552 8.15 0.99 19.44
CA PRO A 552 9.11 -0.10 19.62
C PRO A 552 8.70 -1.38 18.85
N ALA A 553 7.42 -1.69 18.83
CA ALA A 553 6.88 -2.85 18.12
C ALA A 553 6.91 -2.67 16.60
N LEU A 554 6.60 -1.47 16.09
CA LEU A 554 6.72 -1.11 14.67
C LEU A 554 8.17 -1.23 14.18
N ALA A 555 9.14 -0.77 14.99
CA ALA A 555 10.55 -0.89 14.67
C ALA A 555 11.06 -2.34 14.67
N GLN A 556 10.49 -3.20 15.53
CA GLN A 556 10.85 -4.61 15.63
C GLN A 556 10.23 -5.46 14.51
N ALA A 557 9.05 -5.10 14.03
CA ALA A 557 8.35 -5.84 12.97
C ALA A 557 9.13 -5.78 11.64
N ASP A 558 9.05 -6.85 10.85
CA ASP A 558 9.66 -6.91 9.51
C ASP A 558 8.97 -5.90 8.57
N VAL A 559 7.67 -5.71 8.77
CA VAL A 559 6.85 -4.69 8.12
C VAL A 559 6.08 -3.92 9.18
N GLY A 560 6.60 -2.76 9.57
CA GLY A 560 5.95 -1.83 10.49
C GLY A 560 5.27 -0.71 9.72
N VAL A 561 3.93 -0.65 9.74
CA VAL A 561 3.13 0.34 9.02
C VAL A 561 2.60 1.37 10.02
N ALA A 562 3.15 2.56 9.99
CA ALA A 562 2.66 3.68 10.77
C ALA A 562 1.51 4.40 10.05
N MET A 563 0.52 4.87 10.80
CA MET A 563 -0.58 5.68 10.28
C MET A 563 -0.14 7.14 10.10
N ASN A 564 -0.64 7.82 9.07
CA ASN A 564 -0.35 9.25 8.90
C ASN A 564 -0.93 10.12 10.03
N THR A 565 -2.05 9.70 10.60
CA THR A 565 -2.63 10.35 11.79
C THR A 565 -1.86 10.08 13.08
N GLY A 566 -0.95 9.11 13.07
CA GLY A 566 -0.18 8.71 14.24
C GLY A 566 0.92 9.69 14.63
N THR A 567 1.56 9.40 15.76
CA THR A 567 2.63 10.24 16.34
C THR A 567 3.88 10.25 15.45
N SER A 568 4.70 11.29 15.58
CA SER A 568 6.01 11.37 14.90
C SER A 568 6.89 10.18 15.24
N ALA A 569 6.87 9.71 16.49
CA ALA A 569 7.63 8.52 16.92
C ALA A 569 7.21 7.25 16.18
N ALA A 570 5.90 7.03 15.99
CA ALA A 570 5.39 5.89 15.24
C ALA A 570 5.80 5.97 13.76
N LYS A 571 5.70 7.15 13.13
CA LYS A 571 6.10 7.37 11.73
C LYS A 571 7.60 7.15 11.49
N GLU A 572 8.45 7.48 12.47
CA GLU A 572 9.90 7.26 12.38
C GLU A 572 10.29 5.79 12.62
N ALA A 573 9.55 5.11 13.48
CA ALA A 573 9.80 3.71 13.81
C ALA A 573 9.35 2.75 12.71
N GLY A 574 8.25 3.05 12.01
CA GLY A 574 7.74 2.25 10.92
C GLY A 574 8.65 2.28 9.68
N ASN A 575 8.70 1.19 8.94
CA ASN A 575 9.38 1.13 7.64
C ASN A 575 8.42 1.35 6.46
N MET A 576 7.14 1.56 6.74
CA MET A 576 6.10 2.05 5.83
C MET A 576 5.20 3.06 6.53
N VAL A 577 4.58 3.94 5.76
CA VAL A 577 3.56 4.89 6.25
C VAL A 577 2.33 4.80 5.36
N ASP A 578 1.18 4.55 5.98
CA ASP A 578 -0.13 4.61 5.34
C ASP A 578 -0.67 6.04 5.42
N LEU A 579 -0.79 6.69 4.28
CA LEU A 579 -1.23 8.09 4.18
C LEU A 579 -2.73 8.25 4.43
N ASP A 580 -3.54 7.23 4.13
CA ASP A 580 -4.99 7.24 4.34
C ASP A 580 -5.35 6.94 5.81
N SER A 581 -4.37 6.56 6.62
CA SER A 581 -4.59 6.09 8.01
C SER A 581 -5.67 5.00 8.11
N ASN A 582 -5.68 4.12 7.12
CA ASN A 582 -6.60 2.99 7.07
C ASN A 582 -5.89 1.68 7.41
N PRO A 583 -6.04 1.18 8.62
CA PRO A 583 -5.30 -0.01 9.07
C PRO A 583 -5.53 -1.27 8.23
N THR A 584 -6.64 -1.34 7.47
CA THR A 584 -6.88 -2.46 6.54
C THR A 584 -5.97 -2.43 5.31
N LYS A 585 -5.27 -1.32 5.07
CA LYS A 585 -4.24 -1.18 4.02
C LYS A 585 -3.12 -2.23 4.13
N LEU A 586 -2.85 -2.73 5.34
CA LEU A 586 -1.85 -3.76 5.54
C LEU A 586 -2.12 -5.00 4.65
N ILE A 587 -3.38 -5.32 4.41
CA ILE A 587 -3.79 -6.41 3.52
C ILE A 587 -3.35 -6.10 2.08
N GLU A 588 -3.62 -4.89 1.59
CA GLU A 588 -3.22 -4.45 0.25
C GLU A 588 -1.69 -4.40 0.10
N ILE A 589 -0.98 -3.97 1.15
CA ILE A 589 0.48 -3.95 1.20
C ILE A 589 1.04 -5.37 0.99
N VAL A 590 0.50 -6.35 1.70
CA VAL A 590 0.89 -7.76 1.58
C VAL A 590 0.58 -8.31 0.18
N GLU A 591 -0.58 -8.00 -0.37
CA GLU A 591 -0.95 -8.40 -1.73
C GLU A 591 0.01 -7.84 -2.79
N ILE A 592 0.37 -6.56 -2.68
CA ILE A 592 1.33 -5.92 -3.59
C ILE A 592 2.72 -6.54 -3.44
N GLY A 593 3.16 -6.81 -2.21
CA GLY A 593 4.42 -7.51 -1.94
C GLY A 593 4.43 -8.91 -2.56
N LYS A 594 3.37 -9.70 -2.36
CA LYS A 594 3.21 -11.02 -3.00
C LYS A 594 3.19 -10.93 -4.53
N GLN A 595 2.50 -9.95 -5.09
CA GLN A 595 2.49 -9.71 -6.53
C GLN A 595 3.89 -9.38 -7.07
N LEU A 596 4.69 -8.62 -6.32
CA LEU A 596 6.08 -8.32 -6.69
C LEU A 596 6.93 -9.60 -6.76
N LEU A 597 6.87 -10.44 -5.72
CA LEU A 597 7.62 -11.70 -5.66
C LEU A 597 7.21 -12.67 -6.77
N ILE A 598 5.90 -12.81 -7.01
CA ILE A 598 5.36 -13.65 -8.07
C ILE A 598 5.80 -13.16 -9.46
N THR A 599 5.75 -11.85 -9.68
CA THR A 599 6.16 -11.25 -10.95
C THR A 599 7.64 -11.52 -11.23
N ARG A 600 8.49 -11.36 -10.21
CA ARG A 600 9.92 -11.65 -10.30
C ARG A 600 10.15 -13.13 -10.60
N GLY A 601 9.51 -14.04 -9.87
CA GLY A 601 9.60 -15.48 -10.09
C GLY A 601 9.11 -15.90 -11.47
N ALA A 602 7.99 -15.37 -11.94
CA ALA A 602 7.43 -15.66 -13.26
C ALA A 602 8.35 -15.23 -14.41
N LEU A 603 8.88 -14.00 -14.33
CA LEU A 603 9.80 -13.47 -15.35
C LEU A 603 11.17 -14.17 -15.33
N THR A 604 11.67 -14.55 -14.15
CA THR A 604 12.89 -15.36 -14.04
C THR A 604 12.70 -16.74 -14.67
N THR A 605 11.57 -17.40 -14.38
CA THR A 605 11.22 -18.71 -14.97
C THR A 605 11.11 -18.61 -16.48
N PHE A 606 10.42 -17.58 -16.98
CA PHE A 606 10.31 -17.34 -18.42
C PHE A 606 11.68 -17.10 -19.05
N SER A 607 12.54 -16.25 -18.46
CA SER A 607 13.86 -15.93 -18.98
C SER A 607 14.74 -17.18 -19.10
N ILE A 608 14.84 -17.99 -18.05
CA ILE A 608 15.65 -19.21 -18.06
C ILE A 608 15.14 -20.19 -19.13
N ALA A 609 13.84 -20.41 -19.21
CA ALA A 609 13.25 -21.30 -20.22
C ALA A 609 13.49 -20.80 -21.66
N ASN A 610 13.35 -19.49 -21.85
CA ASN A 610 13.60 -18.79 -23.11
C ASN A 610 15.06 -18.90 -23.57
N ASP A 611 16.00 -18.75 -22.62
CA ASP A 611 17.43 -18.81 -22.93
C ASP A 611 17.86 -20.25 -23.32
N VAL A 612 17.32 -21.26 -22.65
CA VAL A 612 17.55 -22.67 -23.02
C VAL A 612 16.98 -22.99 -24.40
N ALA A 613 15.80 -22.47 -24.76
CA ALA A 613 15.18 -22.72 -26.05
C ALA A 613 16.00 -22.15 -27.23
N LYS A 614 16.70 -21.03 -27.03
CA LYS A 614 17.57 -20.41 -28.04
C LYS A 614 18.76 -21.29 -28.45
N TYR A 615 19.17 -22.24 -27.61
CA TYR A 615 20.23 -23.18 -27.95
C TYR A 615 19.88 -24.02 -29.19
N PHE A 616 18.61 -24.37 -29.37
CA PHE A 616 18.14 -25.12 -30.53
C PHE A 616 18.17 -24.32 -31.86
N ALA A 617 18.32 -22.99 -31.78
CA ALA A 617 18.54 -22.16 -32.95
C ALA A 617 20.04 -22.02 -33.26
N ILE A 618 20.85 -21.69 -32.27
CA ILE A 618 22.24 -21.21 -32.48
C ILE A 618 23.22 -22.36 -32.59
N ILE A 619 23.14 -23.41 -31.76
CA ILE A 619 24.09 -24.52 -31.77
C ILE A 619 24.09 -25.29 -33.10
N PRO A 620 22.91 -25.71 -33.63
CA PRO A 620 22.89 -26.32 -34.97
C PRO A 620 23.49 -25.39 -36.03
N ALA A 621 23.07 -24.10 -36.04
CA ALA A 621 23.55 -23.12 -36.99
C ALA A 621 25.10 -23.01 -37.01
N MET A 622 25.76 -23.09 -35.86
CA MET A 622 27.22 -22.99 -35.76
C MET A 622 27.94 -24.25 -36.18
N PHE A 623 27.40 -25.45 -35.95
CA PHE A 623 28.17 -26.69 -36.00
C PHE A 623 27.65 -27.71 -37.00
N THR A 624 26.51 -27.50 -37.70
CA THR A 624 25.97 -28.44 -38.68
C THR A 624 26.95 -28.69 -39.86
N VAL A 625 27.72 -27.68 -40.23
CA VAL A 625 28.73 -27.83 -41.30
C VAL A 625 29.83 -28.80 -40.88
N ALA A 626 30.35 -28.69 -39.64
CA ALA A 626 31.37 -29.58 -39.11
C ALA A 626 30.81 -30.93 -38.66
N TYR A 627 29.62 -30.94 -38.15
CA TYR A 627 28.91 -32.11 -37.61
C TYR A 627 27.49 -32.22 -38.17
N PRO A 628 27.31 -32.79 -39.38
CA PRO A 628 25.98 -32.85 -40.04
C PRO A 628 24.88 -33.55 -39.22
N SER A 629 25.27 -34.42 -38.27
CA SER A 629 24.32 -35.09 -37.38
C SER A 629 23.57 -34.12 -36.43
N LEU A 630 24.12 -32.93 -36.22
CA LEU A 630 23.50 -31.86 -35.39
C LEU A 630 22.31 -31.18 -36.09
N ASP A 631 22.14 -31.40 -37.41
CA ASP A 631 20.95 -30.93 -38.12
C ASP A 631 19.63 -31.49 -37.51
N LYS A 632 19.69 -32.66 -36.86
CA LYS A 632 18.57 -33.20 -36.08
C LYS A 632 18.11 -32.31 -34.94
N LEU A 633 18.96 -31.41 -34.46
CA LEU A 633 18.64 -30.41 -33.44
C LEU A 633 18.07 -29.12 -34.04
N ASN A 634 18.09 -28.93 -35.36
CA ASN A 634 17.48 -27.81 -36.07
C ASN A 634 15.94 -28.00 -36.14
N ILE A 635 15.32 -28.12 -34.96
CA ILE A 635 13.85 -28.37 -34.82
C ILE A 635 13.06 -27.20 -35.42
N MET A 636 13.63 -26.00 -35.42
CA MET A 636 12.99 -24.79 -35.98
C MET A 636 13.05 -24.75 -37.51
N GLY A 637 13.89 -25.55 -38.15
CA GLY A 637 14.11 -25.54 -39.61
C GLY A 637 14.50 -24.17 -40.13
N LEU A 638 15.54 -23.56 -39.53
CA LEU A 638 16.01 -22.21 -39.88
C LEU A 638 16.76 -22.22 -41.24
N ALA A 639 16.64 -21.12 -41.98
CA ALA A 639 17.05 -21.05 -43.40
C ALA A 639 18.57 -21.13 -43.60
N SER A 640 19.35 -20.41 -42.79
CA SER A 640 20.83 -20.40 -42.85
C SER A 640 21.43 -20.17 -41.47
N PRO A 641 22.73 -20.45 -41.24
CA PRO A 641 23.40 -20.14 -39.99
C PRO A 641 23.34 -18.65 -39.61
N GLU A 642 23.55 -17.76 -40.57
CA GLU A 642 23.49 -16.31 -40.35
C GLU A 642 22.09 -15.85 -39.99
N SER A 643 21.08 -16.34 -40.73
CA SER A 643 19.69 -16.04 -40.44
C SER A 643 19.27 -16.54 -39.06
N ALA A 644 19.70 -17.74 -38.66
CA ALA A 644 19.41 -18.35 -37.38
C ALA A 644 19.95 -17.52 -36.20
N ILE A 645 21.25 -17.13 -36.29
CA ILE A 645 21.94 -16.36 -35.27
C ILE A 645 21.33 -14.95 -35.16
N LEU A 646 21.14 -14.29 -36.31
CA LEU A 646 20.54 -12.95 -36.34
C LEU A 646 19.11 -12.98 -35.80
N SER A 647 18.31 -13.94 -36.20
CA SER A 647 16.92 -14.10 -35.69
C SER A 647 16.86 -14.30 -34.19
N ALA A 648 17.81 -15.06 -33.62
CA ALA A 648 17.91 -15.25 -32.17
C ALA A 648 18.29 -13.96 -31.44
N VAL A 649 19.19 -13.15 -31.97
CA VAL A 649 19.59 -11.85 -31.40
C VAL A 649 18.45 -10.85 -31.51
N VAL A 650 17.77 -10.75 -32.64
CA VAL A 650 16.57 -9.89 -32.84
C VAL A 650 15.47 -10.29 -31.86
N PHE A 651 15.18 -11.57 -31.77
CA PHE A 651 14.18 -12.07 -30.83
C PHE A 651 14.52 -11.70 -29.38
N ASN A 652 15.79 -11.80 -28.99
CA ASN A 652 16.26 -11.46 -27.67
C ASN A 652 15.99 -9.96 -27.30
N ALA A 653 16.17 -9.05 -28.26
CA ALA A 653 15.85 -7.65 -28.11
C ALA A 653 14.33 -7.41 -27.98
N LEU A 654 13.55 -8.04 -28.86
CA LEU A 654 12.09 -7.85 -28.92
C LEU A 654 11.36 -8.43 -27.72
N VAL A 655 11.82 -9.56 -27.17
CA VAL A 655 11.21 -10.18 -25.99
C VAL A 655 11.33 -9.31 -24.76
N ILE A 656 12.42 -8.53 -24.63
CA ILE A 656 12.57 -7.55 -23.54
C ILE A 656 11.42 -6.54 -23.60
N ILE A 657 11.16 -5.96 -24.79
CA ILE A 657 10.08 -4.99 -24.99
C ILE A 657 8.71 -5.63 -24.69
N ALA A 658 8.49 -6.85 -25.19
CA ALA A 658 7.23 -7.57 -25.00
C ALA A 658 6.91 -7.86 -23.50
N LEU A 659 7.95 -8.02 -22.68
CA LEU A 659 7.80 -8.30 -21.24
C LEU A 659 7.77 -7.05 -20.35
N VAL A 660 8.11 -5.85 -20.86
CA VAL A 660 8.02 -4.60 -20.09
C VAL A 660 6.62 -4.40 -19.49
N PRO A 661 5.50 -4.58 -20.22
CA PRO A 661 4.17 -4.45 -19.63
C PRO A 661 3.93 -5.38 -18.45
N LEU A 662 4.41 -6.62 -18.54
CA LEU A 662 4.28 -7.60 -17.48
C LEU A 662 5.17 -7.25 -16.27
N ALA A 663 6.37 -6.73 -16.50
CA ALA A 663 7.27 -6.26 -15.45
C ALA A 663 6.68 -5.06 -14.67
N LEU A 664 6.09 -4.11 -15.40
CA LEU A 664 5.55 -2.88 -14.81
C LEU A 664 4.16 -3.06 -14.17
N LYS A 665 3.23 -3.80 -14.81
CA LYS A 665 1.90 -4.09 -14.22
C LYS A 665 1.93 -5.17 -13.16
N GLY A 666 2.90 -6.06 -13.24
CA GLY A 666 2.97 -7.28 -12.45
C GLY A 666 2.02 -8.38 -12.93
N VAL A 667 2.34 -9.59 -12.54
CA VAL A 667 1.47 -10.76 -12.71
C VAL A 667 0.28 -10.63 -11.77
N GLN A 668 -0.92 -10.84 -12.29
CA GLN A 668 -2.14 -10.75 -11.47
C GLN A 668 -2.09 -11.78 -10.33
N TYR A 669 -2.09 -11.29 -9.11
CA TYR A 669 -2.18 -12.11 -7.92
C TYR A 669 -3.60 -12.70 -7.79
N ARG A 670 -3.67 -13.97 -7.43
CA ARG A 670 -4.91 -14.64 -7.03
C ARG A 670 -4.62 -15.43 -5.76
N PRO A 671 -5.37 -15.23 -4.68
CA PRO A 671 -5.20 -15.96 -3.43
C PRO A 671 -5.28 -17.46 -3.65
N THR A 672 -4.16 -18.16 -3.59
CA THR A 672 -4.07 -19.63 -3.73
C THR A 672 -2.89 -20.15 -2.91
N SER A 673 -2.83 -21.49 -2.71
CA SER A 673 -1.68 -22.12 -2.06
C SER A 673 -0.39 -21.97 -2.90
N ALA A 674 0.76 -21.92 -2.23
CA ALA A 674 2.08 -21.79 -2.85
C ALA A 674 2.33 -22.85 -3.95
N ASP A 675 1.92 -24.10 -3.71
CA ASP A 675 2.08 -25.19 -4.70
C ASP A 675 1.28 -24.98 -5.98
N LYS A 676 0.02 -24.51 -5.85
CA LYS A 676 -0.80 -24.21 -7.03
C LYS A 676 -0.21 -23.05 -7.82
N MET A 677 0.30 -22.04 -7.12
CA MET A 677 0.94 -20.88 -7.73
C MET A 677 2.22 -21.27 -8.47
N LEU A 678 3.08 -22.09 -7.85
CA LEU A 678 4.29 -22.61 -8.48
C LEU A 678 3.97 -23.41 -9.75
N ARG A 679 3.03 -24.36 -9.68
CA ARG A 679 2.59 -25.15 -10.86
C ARG A 679 2.04 -24.26 -11.97
N ARG A 680 1.25 -23.26 -11.63
CA ARG A 680 0.73 -22.29 -12.60
C ARG A 680 1.85 -21.47 -13.24
N ASN A 681 2.80 -20.98 -12.46
CA ASN A 681 3.93 -20.21 -12.97
C ASN A 681 4.83 -21.06 -13.89
N LEU A 682 5.15 -22.29 -13.49
CA LEU A 682 5.88 -23.23 -14.35
C LEU A 682 5.12 -23.57 -15.62
N GLY A 683 3.80 -23.79 -15.55
CA GLY A 683 2.97 -24.09 -16.72
C GLY A 683 2.85 -22.91 -17.69
N ILE A 684 2.64 -21.68 -17.19
CA ILE A 684 2.44 -20.51 -18.06
C ILE A 684 3.79 -19.95 -18.52
N TYR A 685 4.69 -19.65 -17.58
CA TYR A 685 5.92 -18.92 -17.87
C TYR A 685 7.08 -19.84 -18.23
N GLY A 686 7.16 -21.05 -17.64
CA GLY A 686 8.15 -22.05 -18.01
C GLY A 686 7.88 -22.62 -19.40
N LEU A 687 6.70 -23.19 -19.61
CA LEU A 687 6.32 -23.73 -20.93
C LEU A 687 6.18 -22.63 -21.97
N GLY A 688 5.59 -21.47 -21.61
CA GLY A 688 5.50 -20.32 -22.51
C GLY A 688 6.87 -19.76 -22.88
N GLY A 689 7.81 -19.68 -21.93
CA GLY A 689 9.20 -19.30 -22.18
C GLY A 689 9.94 -20.28 -23.09
N LEU A 690 9.64 -21.57 -22.97
CA LEU A 690 10.22 -22.59 -23.84
C LEU A 690 9.68 -22.51 -25.27
N ILE A 691 8.38 -22.30 -25.44
CA ILE A 691 7.70 -22.29 -26.76
C ILE A 691 7.92 -20.98 -27.52
N ALA A 692 7.92 -19.84 -26.80
CA ALA A 692 7.99 -18.51 -27.41
C ALA A 692 9.20 -18.33 -28.38
N PRO A 693 10.43 -18.76 -28.06
CA PRO A 693 11.56 -18.68 -28.99
C PRO A 693 11.36 -19.52 -30.26
N PHE A 694 10.79 -20.73 -30.14
CA PHE A 694 10.54 -21.57 -31.32
C PHE A 694 9.64 -20.87 -32.34
N ILE A 695 8.61 -20.21 -31.88
CA ILE A 695 7.70 -19.46 -32.74
C ILE A 695 8.31 -18.13 -33.17
N GLY A 696 8.83 -17.36 -32.21
CA GLY A 696 9.31 -16.00 -32.46
C GLY A 696 10.57 -15.96 -33.36
N ILE A 697 11.55 -16.82 -33.09
CA ILE A 697 12.75 -16.92 -33.91
C ILE A 697 12.40 -17.40 -35.32
N LYS A 698 11.50 -18.39 -35.46
CA LYS A 698 11.06 -18.86 -36.78
C LYS A 698 10.36 -17.78 -37.59
N ILE A 699 9.48 -17.00 -36.99
CA ILE A 699 8.81 -15.86 -37.66
C ILE A 699 9.83 -14.83 -38.13
N ILE A 700 10.81 -14.51 -37.30
CA ILE A 700 11.87 -13.56 -37.65
C ILE A 700 12.76 -14.13 -38.76
N ASP A 701 13.13 -15.42 -38.70
CA ASP A 701 13.88 -16.13 -39.72
C ASP A 701 13.19 -16.06 -41.09
N LEU A 702 11.88 -16.30 -41.14
CA LEU A 702 11.08 -16.16 -42.37
C LEU A 702 11.11 -14.74 -42.94
N ILE A 703 11.13 -13.71 -42.09
CA ILE A 703 11.22 -12.31 -42.54
C ILE A 703 12.63 -12.01 -43.05
N ILE A 704 13.65 -12.44 -42.33
CA ILE A 704 15.04 -12.18 -42.68
C ILE A 704 15.44 -12.93 -43.97
N SER A 705 14.95 -14.15 -44.14
CA SER A 705 15.21 -14.94 -45.34
C SER A 705 14.61 -14.37 -46.64
N LEU A 706 13.67 -13.41 -46.54
CA LEU A 706 13.19 -12.67 -47.70
C LEU A 706 14.17 -11.61 -48.23
N ILE A 707 15.22 -11.31 -47.46
CA ILE A 707 16.25 -10.32 -47.85
C ILE A 707 17.24 -11.03 -48.79
N PRO A 708 17.42 -10.55 -50.04
CA PRO A 708 18.38 -11.16 -50.98
C PRO A 708 19.80 -11.22 -50.40
N GLY A 709 20.41 -12.40 -50.40
CA GLY A 709 21.76 -12.63 -49.88
C GLY A 709 21.87 -13.14 -48.45
N ILE A 710 20.72 -13.41 -47.78
CA ILE A 710 20.67 -13.95 -46.40
C ILE A 710 20.01 -15.34 -46.35
N GLY A 711 19.10 -15.64 -47.31
CA GLY A 711 18.38 -16.92 -47.40
C GLY A 711 19.13 -18.01 -48.12
#